data_b94e820264a9ffc6f2058321d79ef4fb
#
_entry.id   b94e820264a9ffc6f2058321d79ef4fb
#
_cell.length_a   1.000
_cell.length_b   1.000
_cell.length_c   1.000
_cell.angle_alpha   90.00
_cell.angle_beta   90.00
_cell.angle_gamma   90.00
#
_symmetry.space_group_name_H-M   'P 1'
#
loop_
_entity.id
_entity.type
_entity.pdbx_description
1 polymer ?
#
loop_
_entity_poly.entity_id
_entity_poly.type
_entity_poly.pdbx_seq_one_letter_code
_entity_poly.pdbx_strand_id
1 'polypeptide(L)'
;MTLRELPIGKTATIKSVGGEGALRQHFLDMGLIPQGDVTMVKYAPMGDPMELRIHSYELTLRLADAEKIEIENVRDVCPETSRQMGKPIPHPGLGEEGKYHDKEKEDPLPDQEVLTFALAGNQNCGKTTLFNQLTGSNQHVGNFPGVTVDRKDGQIRGQENTLVTDLPGIYSMSPYSSEEVVTRNFLLEEHPKGIINIVDATNIERNLYLTMQLMELDIPMVLALNMMDEVRENGGSILVNQMEALLGIPVVPISAAKNEGIEELISHAVHVAKYQERPGRVDFCDSEEDGGAVHRCLHAIMHFIEDHAKEAEIPVRFAASKLAEGDVLIRDSLKLDENEKETLEHIICQMEAERELDRAAAIAHMRFDFIEKVCDETVIRPKESKEHIRSQKIDRILTGKYTALPCFAGIMALVFFLTFSVIGSGLSDLLDAGITALGSWVDAHMTAWNVNAVIHSLVMDGIFTGVGSVLSFLPIIVVLFFFLSMLEDTGYMARVAFVMDKLLRKIGLSGRSIVPMLVGFGCTVPGVMASRTLPSARDRKMTILLTPFMSCSAKLPIYAFFTAAFFPKHGALVMIALYFGGIVIGILMALFMRGTLFQGEAVPFVMELPNYRMPGAKNVGHLLWDKAKDFLQRAFTVIFMATLVIWFLQTFDLHLNIAADSKDSILALAAGSLAFLFAPMGFGDWRISTALITGFMAKESVVSTLSVLFGSTGALQTVLTPLSAASLLVFCLLYTPCVAAIASIRRELGGKWAVFVVVGQCVIAWIAAFVVYQVGHLFI
;
A
#
# COMPACT_ATOMS: atom_id res chain seq x y z
N MET A 1 22.67 0.04 28.73
CA MET A 1 22.18 1.23 28.02
C MET A 1 21.19 0.78 26.98
N THR A 2 20.09 1.49 26.76
CA THR A 2 19.12 1.12 25.71
C THR A 2 19.44 1.80 24.39
N LEU A 3 18.98 1.23 23.29
CA LEU A 3 19.18 1.80 21.94
C LEU A 3 18.59 3.22 21.81
N ARG A 4 17.53 3.52 22.57
CA ARG A 4 16.95 4.88 22.66
C ARG A 4 17.97 5.94 23.11
N GLU A 5 18.92 5.55 23.94
CA GLU A 5 19.90 6.46 24.54
C GLU A 5 21.15 6.67 23.66
N LEU A 6 21.24 5.96 22.51
CA LEU A 6 22.39 6.06 21.61
C LEU A 6 22.47 7.46 20.98
N PRO A 7 23.57 8.21 21.13
CA PRO A 7 23.71 9.54 20.55
C PRO A 7 23.79 9.50 19.01
N ILE A 8 23.31 10.55 18.36
CA ILE A 8 23.41 10.70 16.90
C ILE A 8 24.88 10.65 16.46
N GLY A 9 25.16 9.87 15.40
CA GLY A 9 26.48 9.69 14.84
C GLY A 9 27.40 8.74 15.63
N LYS A 10 26.83 7.95 16.57
CA LYS A 10 27.57 6.89 17.28
C LYS A 10 27.09 5.53 16.84
N THR A 11 27.99 4.55 16.91
CA THR A 11 27.73 3.13 16.67
C THR A 11 27.81 2.39 18.00
N ALA A 12 26.95 1.42 18.21
CA ALA A 12 26.96 0.52 19.35
C ALA A 12 26.72 -0.91 18.90
N THR A 13 27.15 -1.86 19.71
CA THR A 13 26.87 -3.29 19.50
C THR A 13 25.58 -3.64 20.25
N ILE A 14 24.66 -4.36 19.62
CA ILE A 14 23.43 -4.84 20.26
C ILE A 14 23.79 -5.97 21.21
N LYS A 15 23.39 -5.84 22.48
CA LYS A 15 23.60 -6.86 23.51
C LYS A 15 22.44 -7.85 23.54
N SER A 16 21.21 -7.32 23.53
CA SER A 16 20.00 -8.13 23.56
C SER A 16 18.82 -7.41 22.91
N VAL A 17 17.92 -8.15 22.30
CA VAL A 17 16.67 -7.67 21.70
C VAL A 17 15.50 -8.16 22.51
N GLY A 18 14.89 -7.27 23.27
CA GLY A 18 13.73 -7.55 24.11
C GLY A 18 12.41 -7.50 23.33
N GLY A 19 11.34 -7.80 24.02
CA GLY A 19 10.00 -7.93 23.47
C GLY A 19 9.58 -9.39 23.31
N GLU A 20 8.36 -9.63 22.87
CA GLU A 20 7.79 -10.98 22.73
C GLU A 20 7.04 -11.13 21.40
N GLY A 21 6.88 -12.37 20.96
CA GLY A 21 6.05 -12.74 19.80
C GLY A 21 6.53 -12.18 18.45
N ALA A 22 5.60 -12.01 17.53
CA ALA A 22 5.87 -11.66 16.13
C ALA A 22 6.63 -10.34 15.93
N LEU A 23 6.47 -9.37 16.84
CA LEU A 23 7.20 -8.09 16.75
C LEU A 23 8.70 -8.28 16.98
N ARG A 24 9.07 -9.04 18.01
CA ARG A 24 10.47 -9.34 18.30
C ARG A 24 11.11 -10.13 17.17
N GLN A 25 10.41 -11.14 16.64
CA GLN A 25 10.86 -11.86 15.45
C GLN A 25 11.09 -10.92 14.27
N HIS A 26 10.18 -9.98 14.05
CA HIS A 26 10.33 -8.98 13.00
C HIS A 26 11.58 -8.08 13.17
N PHE A 27 11.95 -7.71 14.41
CA PHE A 27 13.21 -6.99 14.65
C PHE A 27 14.45 -7.81 14.28
N LEU A 28 14.45 -9.09 14.65
CA LEU A 28 15.53 -10.02 14.30
C LEU A 28 15.60 -10.23 12.78
N ASP A 29 14.48 -10.45 12.13
CA ASP A 29 14.37 -10.59 10.68
C ASP A 29 14.82 -9.32 9.93
N MET A 30 14.71 -8.14 10.58
CA MET A 30 15.22 -6.87 10.10
C MET A 30 16.70 -6.61 10.46
N GLY A 31 17.43 -7.60 10.96
CA GLY A 31 18.86 -7.51 11.24
C GLY A 31 19.21 -6.82 12.57
N LEU A 32 18.26 -6.55 13.44
CA LEU A 32 18.52 -6.16 14.83
C LEU A 32 18.84 -7.43 15.63
N ILE A 33 20.07 -7.92 15.51
CA ILE A 33 20.51 -9.16 16.14
C ILE A 33 21.51 -8.89 17.26
N PRO A 34 21.58 -9.72 18.31
CA PRO A 34 22.65 -9.62 19.30
C PRO A 34 24.03 -9.71 18.62
N GLN A 35 25.01 -8.99 19.14
CA GLN A 35 26.36 -8.80 18.62
C GLN A 35 26.46 -7.99 17.32
N GLY A 36 25.35 -7.68 16.66
CA GLY A 36 25.32 -6.81 15.47
C GLY A 36 25.55 -5.33 15.80
N ASP A 37 26.17 -4.60 14.88
CA ASP A 37 26.41 -3.18 15.03
C ASP A 37 25.22 -2.34 14.56
N VAL A 38 24.87 -1.31 15.32
CA VAL A 38 23.82 -0.36 14.98
C VAL A 38 24.34 1.08 15.13
N THR A 39 24.09 1.91 14.13
CA THR A 39 24.49 3.32 14.12
C THR A 39 23.26 4.23 14.18
N MET A 40 23.27 5.21 15.09
CA MET A 40 22.20 6.21 15.17
C MET A 40 22.41 7.31 14.13
N VAL A 41 21.46 7.45 13.18
CA VAL A 41 21.54 8.44 12.08
C VAL A 41 20.88 9.75 12.49
N LYS A 42 19.59 9.74 12.75
CA LYS A 42 18.80 10.93 13.15
C LYS A 42 17.48 10.56 13.79
N TYR A 43 16.81 11.56 14.37
CA TYR A 43 15.40 11.45 14.78
C TYR A 43 14.48 12.06 13.73
N ALA A 44 13.24 11.56 13.65
CA ALA A 44 12.18 12.25 12.94
C ALA A 44 12.02 13.70 13.46
N PRO A 45 11.49 14.64 12.66
CA PRO A 45 11.36 16.05 13.04
C PRO A 45 10.67 16.31 14.39
N MET A 46 9.75 15.41 14.76
CA MET A 46 9.04 15.45 16.04
C MET A 46 9.73 14.67 17.17
N GLY A 47 10.94 14.16 16.93
CA GLY A 47 11.75 13.41 17.88
C GLY A 47 11.39 11.92 18.03
N ASP A 48 10.49 11.39 17.23
CA ASP A 48 10.08 9.97 17.19
C ASP A 48 9.35 9.70 15.86
N PRO A 49 9.68 8.65 15.10
CA PRO A 49 10.67 7.60 15.35
C PRO A 49 12.14 8.01 15.18
N MET A 50 13.05 7.11 15.52
CA MET A 50 14.50 7.23 15.23
C MET A 50 14.85 6.49 13.95
N GLU A 51 15.89 6.94 13.26
CA GLU A 51 16.48 6.32 12.08
C GLU A 51 17.83 5.74 12.44
N LEU A 52 18.01 4.48 12.13
CA LEU A 52 19.18 3.67 12.44
C LEU A 52 19.79 3.16 11.14
N ARG A 53 21.11 2.99 11.13
CA ARG A 53 21.81 2.23 10.10
C ARG A 53 22.24 0.90 10.68
N ILE A 54 21.89 -0.19 9.98
CA ILE A 54 22.23 -1.56 10.33
C ILE A 54 22.78 -2.19 9.06
N HIS A 55 23.92 -2.84 9.13
CA HIS A 55 24.61 -3.33 7.93
C HIS A 55 24.71 -2.22 6.86
N SER A 56 24.09 -2.35 5.70
CA SER A 56 24.17 -1.40 4.59
C SER A 56 22.89 -0.59 4.35
N TYR A 57 21.88 -0.65 5.22
CA TYR A 57 20.58 0.01 4.99
C TYR A 57 20.07 0.82 6.19
N GLU A 58 19.11 1.69 5.94
CA GLU A 58 18.51 2.59 6.93
C GLU A 58 17.13 2.05 7.35
N LEU A 59 16.96 1.91 8.67
CA LEU A 59 15.76 1.39 9.32
C LEU A 59 15.18 2.43 10.26
N THR A 60 13.86 2.57 10.29
CA THR A 60 13.19 3.43 11.26
C THR A 60 12.57 2.62 12.39
N LEU A 61 12.76 3.06 13.64
CA LEU A 61 12.26 2.39 14.83
C LEU A 61 11.65 3.42 15.80
N ARG A 62 10.52 3.09 16.42
CA ARG A 62 9.94 3.94 17.48
C ARG A 62 10.80 3.92 18.74
N LEU A 63 10.83 5.03 19.45
CA LEU A 63 11.58 5.13 20.71
C LEU A 63 11.12 4.12 21.77
N ALA A 64 9.80 3.82 21.82
CA ALA A 64 9.25 2.81 22.71
C ALA A 64 9.74 1.39 22.40
N ASP A 65 10.04 1.10 21.12
CA ASP A 65 10.59 -0.18 20.70
C ASP A 65 12.11 -0.21 20.90
N ALA A 66 12.79 0.91 20.65
CA ALA A 66 14.20 1.07 20.94
C ALA A 66 14.58 0.96 22.43
N GLU A 67 13.63 1.25 23.35
CA GLU A 67 13.81 1.01 24.79
C GLU A 67 13.93 -0.47 25.15
N LYS A 68 13.42 -1.37 24.31
CA LYS A 68 13.47 -2.81 24.51
C LYS A 68 14.80 -3.45 24.06
N ILE A 69 15.64 -2.69 23.35
CA ILE A 69 16.91 -3.18 22.80
C ILE A 69 18.05 -2.66 23.67
N GLU A 70 18.80 -3.56 24.26
CA GLU A 70 19.99 -3.23 25.03
C GLU A 70 21.24 -3.16 24.14
N ILE A 71 22.07 -2.15 24.37
CA ILE A 71 23.31 -1.91 23.62
C ILE A 71 24.51 -1.79 24.56
N GLU A 72 25.69 -2.08 24.00
CA GLU A 72 26.98 -1.93 24.65
C GLU A 72 28.04 -1.40 23.66
N ASN A 73 29.26 -1.18 24.11
CA ASN A 73 30.40 -0.79 23.26
C ASN A 73 30.15 0.46 22.37
N VAL A 74 29.59 1.54 22.96
CA VAL A 74 29.34 2.78 22.20
C VAL A 74 30.65 3.39 21.72
N ARG A 75 30.80 3.61 20.40
CA ARG A 75 31.97 4.09 19.73
C ARG A 75 31.66 5.10 18.63
N ASP A 76 32.69 5.81 18.16
CA ASP A 76 32.55 6.64 16.96
C ASP A 76 32.45 5.77 15.71
N VAL A 77 31.72 6.26 14.70
CA VAL A 77 31.60 5.59 13.41
C VAL A 77 33.00 5.42 12.80
N CYS A 78 33.43 4.17 12.63
CA CYS A 78 34.65 3.89 11.84
C CYS A 78 34.27 3.98 10.35
N PRO A 79 35.08 4.71 9.54
CA PRO A 79 34.87 4.67 8.09
C PRO A 79 35.12 3.24 7.58
N GLU A 80 34.18 2.71 6.83
CA GLU A 80 34.35 1.41 6.21
C GLU A 80 35.60 1.38 5.32
N THR A 81 36.44 0.37 5.50
CA THR A 81 37.63 0.15 4.68
C THR A 81 37.21 -0.38 3.32
N SER A 82 37.41 0.43 2.27
CA SER A 82 37.12 -0.03 0.89
C SER A 82 38.06 -1.17 0.50
N ARG A 83 37.50 -2.32 0.10
CA ARG A 83 38.24 -3.41 -0.51
C ARG A 83 38.69 -3.03 -1.93
N GLN A 84 39.84 -3.58 -2.38
CA GLN A 84 40.35 -3.32 -3.73
C GLN A 84 39.41 -3.90 -4.78
N MET A 85 39.15 -3.13 -5.85
CA MET A 85 38.33 -3.57 -6.97
C MET A 85 38.96 -4.76 -7.70
N GLY A 86 38.27 -5.90 -7.65
CA GLY A 86 38.51 -6.99 -8.60
C GLY A 86 37.96 -6.64 -9.99
N LYS A 87 38.46 -7.27 -11.05
CA LYS A 87 37.87 -7.15 -12.38
C LYS A 87 36.56 -7.92 -12.41
N PRO A 88 35.44 -7.33 -12.89
CA PRO A 88 34.19 -8.05 -13.04
C PRO A 88 34.41 -9.24 -13.98
N ILE A 89 33.95 -10.42 -13.58
CA ILE A 89 33.96 -11.63 -14.41
C ILE A 89 32.62 -11.65 -15.12
N PRO A 90 32.55 -11.79 -16.46
CA PRO A 90 31.29 -11.90 -17.18
C PRO A 90 30.51 -13.15 -16.74
N HIS A 91 29.19 -13.07 -16.73
CA HIS A 91 28.31 -14.18 -16.41
C HIS A 91 28.48 -15.29 -17.48
N PRO A 92 28.64 -16.57 -17.08
CA PRO A 92 28.97 -17.65 -18.00
C PRO A 92 27.83 -18.08 -18.92
N GLY A 93 26.58 -17.77 -18.60
CA GLY A 93 25.39 -18.23 -19.34
C GLY A 93 24.97 -19.67 -19.04
N LEU A 94 23.96 -20.15 -19.75
CA LEU A 94 23.38 -21.50 -19.62
C LEU A 94 24.28 -22.60 -20.19
N GLY A 95 25.48 -22.68 -19.99
CA GLY A 95 26.34 -23.67 -20.65
C GLY A 95 27.47 -24.16 -19.77
N GLU A 96 27.54 -23.69 -18.56
CA GLU A 96 28.60 -24.11 -17.67
C GLU A 96 28.30 -25.47 -17.05
N GLU A 97 29.13 -26.38 -17.44
CA GLU A 97 29.19 -27.67 -16.77
C GLU A 97 29.59 -27.48 -15.32
N GLY A 98 28.60 -27.60 -14.40
CA GLY A 98 29.04 -28.30 -13.28
C GLY A 98 29.13 -27.67 -11.93
N LYS A 99 28.43 -26.63 -11.50
CA LYS A 99 28.35 -26.37 -10.04
C LYS A 99 26.93 -26.33 -9.48
N TYR A 100 25.96 -25.99 -10.27
CA TYR A 100 24.54 -25.97 -9.86
C TYR A 100 23.63 -26.77 -10.78
N HIS A 101 24.06 -27.19 -11.96
CA HIS A 101 23.32 -28.10 -12.84
C HIS A 101 23.86 -29.53 -12.66
N ASP A 102 23.30 -30.23 -11.70
CA ASP A 102 23.66 -31.65 -11.45
C ASP A 102 22.75 -32.55 -12.27
N LYS A 103 23.24 -32.95 -13.46
CA LYS A 103 22.52 -33.82 -14.40
C LYS A 103 22.07 -35.16 -13.82
N GLU A 104 22.69 -35.62 -12.74
CA GLU A 104 22.31 -36.86 -12.07
C GLU A 104 21.06 -36.70 -11.19
N LYS A 105 20.72 -35.46 -10.85
CA LYS A 105 19.54 -35.11 -10.03
C LYS A 105 18.40 -34.48 -10.84
N GLU A 106 18.56 -34.37 -12.16
CA GLU A 106 17.52 -33.84 -13.03
C GLU A 106 16.29 -34.76 -13.07
N ASP A 107 15.09 -34.21 -12.80
CA ASP A 107 13.81 -34.90 -12.96
C ASP A 107 12.91 -34.09 -13.93
N PRO A 108 13.15 -34.25 -15.26
CA PRO A 108 12.54 -33.39 -16.25
C PRO A 108 11.01 -33.55 -16.32
N LEU A 109 10.29 -32.44 -16.18
CA LEU A 109 8.83 -32.40 -16.33
C LEU A 109 8.44 -32.66 -17.81
N PRO A 110 7.23 -33.26 -18.06
CA PRO A 110 6.69 -33.43 -19.40
C PRO A 110 6.57 -32.09 -20.16
N ASP A 111 6.88 -32.11 -21.48
CA ASP A 111 6.86 -30.87 -22.31
C ASP A 111 5.51 -30.16 -22.38
N GLN A 112 4.43 -30.83 -22.05
CA GLN A 112 3.07 -30.25 -22.04
C GLN A 112 2.66 -29.69 -20.67
N GLU A 113 3.46 -29.85 -19.63
CA GLU A 113 3.16 -29.36 -18.30
C GLU A 113 3.33 -27.84 -18.23
N VAL A 114 2.40 -27.17 -17.55
CA VAL A 114 2.48 -25.73 -17.35
C VAL A 114 3.50 -25.43 -16.25
N LEU A 115 4.55 -24.70 -16.59
CA LEU A 115 5.54 -24.25 -15.64
C LEU A 115 5.00 -23.05 -14.86
N THR A 116 4.72 -23.26 -13.58
CA THR A 116 4.22 -22.22 -12.67
C THR A 116 5.38 -21.60 -11.89
N PHE A 117 5.47 -20.25 -11.94
CA PHE A 117 6.51 -19.50 -11.26
C PHE A 117 5.92 -18.59 -10.19
N ALA A 118 6.57 -18.54 -9.03
CA ALA A 118 6.35 -17.53 -8.01
C ALA A 118 7.41 -16.44 -8.14
N LEU A 119 7.00 -15.18 -8.35
CA LEU A 119 7.91 -14.04 -8.29
C LEU A 119 7.94 -13.49 -6.86
N ALA A 120 9.04 -13.76 -6.15
CA ALA A 120 9.23 -13.40 -4.75
C ALA A 120 10.36 -12.38 -4.57
N GLY A 121 10.29 -11.54 -3.54
CA GLY A 121 11.35 -10.58 -3.22
C GLY A 121 10.87 -9.51 -2.25
N ASN A 122 11.81 -8.72 -1.75
CA ASN A 122 11.54 -7.66 -0.78
C ASN A 122 10.68 -6.53 -1.37
N GLN A 123 10.15 -5.69 -0.50
CA GLN A 123 9.53 -4.44 -0.94
C GLN A 123 10.59 -3.56 -1.62
N ASN A 124 10.20 -2.85 -2.68
CA ASN A 124 11.07 -1.94 -3.47
C ASN A 124 12.25 -2.58 -4.22
N CYS A 125 12.38 -3.91 -4.29
CA CYS A 125 13.43 -4.57 -5.08
C CYS A 125 13.20 -4.52 -6.62
N GLY A 126 12.08 -3.94 -7.08
CA GLY A 126 11.73 -3.83 -8.51
C GLY A 126 10.86 -4.97 -9.05
N LYS A 127 10.20 -5.73 -8.17
CA LYS A 127 9.36 -6.90 -8.51
C LYS A 127 8.29 -6.61 -9.55
N THR A 128 7.45 -5.58 -9.32
CA THR A 128 6.40 -5.19 -10.28
C THR A 128 6.97 -4.76 -11.63
N THR A 129 8.14 -4.10 -11.65
CA THR A 129 8.83 -3.75 -12.89
C THR A 129 9.26 -5.00 -13.65
N LEU A 130 9.86 -5.97 -12.97
CA LEU A 130 10.24 -7.25 -13.56
C LEU A 130 9.01 -8.02 -14.05
N PHE A 131 7.95 -8.12 -13.26
CA PHE A 131 6.71 -8.78 -13.65
C PHE A 131 6.14 -8.20 -14.96
N ASN A 132 6.11 -6.87 -15.09
CA ASN A 132 5.66 -6.18 -16.30
C ASN A 132 6.58 -6.46 -17.50
N GLN A 133 7.88 -6.62 -17.32
CA GLN A 133 8.81 -6.99 -18.37
C GLN A 133 8.60 -8.45 -18.82
N LEU A 134 8.39 -9.35 -17.87
CA LEU A 134 8.15 -10.78 -18.14
C LEU A 134 6.82 -11.02 -18.87
N THR A 135 5.73 -10.37 -18.43
CA THR A 135 4.36 -10.71 -18.89
C THR A 135 3.79 -9.73 -19.91
N GLY A 136 4.19 -8.49 -19.90
CA GLY A 136 3.63 -7.45 -20.76
C GLY A 136 2.17 -7.11 -20.47
N SER A 137 1.32 -7.14 -21.52
CA SER A 137 -0.11 -6.83 -21.42
C SER A 137 -0.98 -8.03 -21.02
N ASN A 138 -0.42 -9.23 -20.96
CA ASN A 138 -1.16 -10.47 -20.67
C ASN A 138 -1.18 -10.75 -19.18
N GLN A 139 -1.93 -9.94 -18.41
CA GLN A 139 -2.03 -10.03 -16.96
C GLN A 139 -3.48 -10.22 -16.53
N HIS A 140 -3.70 -11.09 -15.56
CA HIS A 140 -4.94 -11.24 -14.84
C HIS A 140 -4.79 -10.69 -13.43
N VAL A 141 -5.69 -9.80 -13.02
CA VAL A 141 -5.69 -9.20 -11.69
C VAL A 141 -6.88 -9.72 -10.90
N GLY A 142 -6.61 -10.29 -9.75
CA GLY A 142 -7.59 -10.80 -8.80
C GLY A 142 -7.18 -10.51 -7.37
N ASN A 143 -7.73 -11.21 -6.40
CA ASN A 143 -7.26 -11.21 -5.02
C ASN A 143 -6.85 -12.63 -4.63
N PHE A 144 -5.89 -12.77 -3.73
CA PHE A 144 -5.61 -14.05 -3.12
C PHE A 144 -6.83 -14.56 -2.33
N PRO A 145 -7.09 -15.88 -2.30
CA PRO A 145 -8.24 -16.45 -1.61
C PRO A 145 -8.32 -16.00 -0.14
N GLY A 146 -9.51 -15.56 0.28
CA GLY A 146 -9.79 -15.22 1.68
C GLY A 146 -9.20 -13.90 2.20
N VAL A 147 -8.43 -13.17 1.39
CA VAL A 147 -7.78 -11.91 1.78
C VAL A 147 -7.98 -10.82 0.73
N THR A 148 -7.70 -9.57 1.10
CA THR A 148 -7.81 -8.41 0.20
C THR A 148 -6.46 -8.00 -0.41
N VAL A 149 -5.53 -8.94 -0.52
CA VAL A 149 -4.24 -8.76 -1.18
C VAL A 149 -4.40 -9.05 -2.66
N ASP A 150 -3.94 -8.14 -3.52
CA ASP A 150 -4.06 -8.27 -4.97
C ASP A 150 -3.16 -9.43 -5.46
N ARG A 151 -3.71 -10.31 -6.32
CA ARG A 151 -3.00 -11.36 -7.04
C ARG A 151 -2.90 -10.95 -8.50
N LYS A 152 -1.70 -11.04 -9.06
CA LYS A 152 -1.45 -10.81 -10.48
C LYS A 152 -0.79 -12.04 -11.06
N ASP A 153 -1.44 -12.60 -12.07
CA ASP A 153 -0.94 -13.74 -12.82
C ASP A 153 -0.71 -13.32 -14.27
N GLY A 154 0.33 -13.86 -14.91
CA GLY A 154 0.60 -13.60 -16.31
C GLY A 154 1.47 -14.66 -16.96
N GLN A 155 1.37 -14.77 -18.28
CA GLN A 155 2.21 -15.67 -19.07
C GLN A 155 3.54 -14.97 -19.41
N ILE A 156 4.65 -15.69 -19.34
CA ILE A 156 5.97 -15.16 -19.76
C ILE A 156 5.99 -15.02 -21.27
N ARG A 157 6.43 -13.88 -21.75
CA ARG A 157 6.52 -13.57 -23.19
C ARG A 157 7.46 -14.54 -23.90
N GLY A 158 7.01 -15.07 -25.02
CA GLY A 158 7.81 -15.98 -25.84
C GLY A 158 7.95 -17.41 -25.30
N GLN A 159 7.30 -17.70 -24.16
CA GLN A 159 7.27 -19.04 -23.56
C GLN A 159 5.82 -19.52 -23.48
N GLU A 160 5.47 -20.50 -24.31
CA GLU A 160 4.20 -21.19 -24.21
C GLU A 160 4.20 -22.06 -22.94
N ASN A 161 3.03 -22.28 -22.34
CA ASN A 161 2.87 -23.10 -21.12
C ASN A 161 3.63 -22.59 -19.87
N THR A 162 3.74 -21.27 -19.70
CA THR A 162 4.28 -20.66 -18.47
C THR A 162 3.24 -19.79 -17.79
N LEU A 163 3.24 -19.77 -16.46
CA LEU A 163 2.42 -18.88 -15.65
C LEU A 163 3.28 -18.31 -14.53
N VAL A 164 3.38 -17.00 -14.43
CA VAL A 164 4.07 -16.32 -13.31
C VAL A 164 3.07 -15.59 -12.44
N THR A 165 3.15 -15.80 -11.14
CA THR A 165 2.34 -15.09 -10.12
C THR A 165 3.20 -14.07 -9.37
N ASP A 166 2.79 -12.80 -9.37
CA ASP A 166 3.44 -11.74 -8.59
C ASP A 166 3.00 -11.84 -7.13
N LEU A 167 3.91 -12.23 -6.25
CA LEU A 167 3.66 -12.33 -4.82
C LEU A 167 3.86 -10.97 -4.13
N PRO A 168 3.19 -10.70 -3.00
CA PRO A 168 3.46 -9.51 -2.20
C PRO A 168 4.93 -9.36 -1.83
N GLY A 169 5.40 -8.12 -1.71
CA GLY A 169 6.76 -7.85 -1.23
C GLY A 169 6.87 -8.11 0.26
N ILE A 170 7.73 -9.04 0.65
CA ILE A 170 7.92 -9.45 2.04
C ILE A 170 9.40 -9.37 2.43
N TYR A 171 9.66 -9.28 3.72
CA TYR A 171 11.03 -9.27 4.24
C TYR A 171 11.46 -10.62 4.82
N SER A 172 10.50 -11.42 5.27
CA SER A 172 10.74 -12.77 5.80
C SER A 172 9.51 -13.64 5.61
N MET A 173 9.66 -14.94 5.84
CA MET A 173 8.57 -15.91 5.85
C MET A 173 7.89 -16.04 7.22
N SER A 174 8.18 -15.12 8.15
CA SER A 174 7.56 -15.09 9.48
C SER A 174 6.18 -14.42 9.41
N PRO A 175 5.15 -14.95 10.12
CA PRO A 175 3.76 -14.49 9.98
C PRO A 175 3.49 -13.18 10.74
N TYR A 176 4.13 -12.09 10.34
CA TYR A 176 3.97 -10.77 10.95
C TYR A 176 2.88 -9.92 10.29
N SER A 177 2.82 -9.94 8.96
CA SER A 177 1.81 -9.22 8.17
C SER A 177 0.94 -10.18 7.36
N SER A 178 -0.21 -9.68 6.85
CA SER A 178 -1.07 -10.46 5.95
C SER A 178 -0.37 -10.83 4.63
N GLU A 179 0.57 -10.01 4.19
CA GLU A 179 1.34 -10.20 2.96
C GLU A 179 2.32 -11.38 3.11
N GLU A 180 2.99 -11.49 4.26
CA GLU A 180 3.88 -12.60 4.59
C GLU A 180 3.11 -13.92 4.72
N VAL A 181 1.95 -13.90 5.37
CA VAL A 181 1.08 -15.08 5.48
C VAL A 181 0.61 -15.55 4.10
N VAL A 182 0.18 -14.62 3.24
CA VAL A 182 -0.27 -14.94 1.87
C VAL A 182 0.84 -15.54 1.04
N THR A 183 2.04 -14.93 1.05
CA THR A 183 3.19 -15.43 0.29
C THR A 183 3.60 -16.82 0.78
N ARG A 184 3.66 -17.02 2.09
CA ARG A 184 3.98 -18.31 2.70
C ARG A 184 2.98 -19.39 2.31
N ASN A 185 1.68 -19.12 2.46
CA ASN A 185 0.64 -20.09 2.12
C ASN A 185 0.67 -20.43 0.62
N PHE A 186 0.86 -19.43 -0.25
CA PHE A 186 0.99 -19.69 -1.67
C PHE A 186 2.14 -20.65 -2.00
N LEU A 187 3.31 -20.44 -1.42
CA LEU A 187 4.49 -21.27 -1.67
C LEU A 187 4.33 -22.70 -1.11
N LEU A 188 3.66 -22.85 0.05
CA LEU A 188 3.45 -24.14 0.70
C LEU A 188 2.26 -24.93 0.16
N GLU A 189 1.20 -24.26 -0.33
CA GLU A 189 -0.05 -24.92 -0.75
C GLU A 189 -0.15 -25.09 -2.28
N GLU A 190 0.31 -24.09 -3.06
CA GLU A 190 0.20 -24.11 -4.54
C GLU A 190 1.40 -24.81 -5.20
N HIS A 191 2.49 -25.06 -4.47
CA HIS A 191 3.70 -25.76 -4.94
C HIS A 191 4.16 -25.30 -6.34
N PRO A 192 4.58 -24.04 -6.52
CA PRO A 192 5.04 -23.56 -7.83
C PRO A 192 6.24 -24.39 -8.30
N LYS A 193 6.34 -24.59 -9.61
CA LYS A 193 7.44 -25.38 -10.22
C LYS A 193 8.78 -24.64 -10.20
N GLY A 194 8.77 -23.34 -9.94
CA GLY A 194 9.97 -22.55 -9.80
C GLY A 194 9.73 -21.22 -9.08
N ILE A 195 10.76 -20.69 -8.44
CA ILE A 195 10.77 -19.37 -7.81
C ILE A 195 11.72 -18.46 -8.58
N ILE A 196 11.26 -17.30 -9.00
CA ILE A 196 12.11 -16.19 -9.45
C ILE A 196 12.24 -15.23 -8.26
N ASN A 197 13.37 -15.31 -7.55
CA ASN A 197 13.64 -14.44 -6.42
C ASN A 197 14.37 -13.18 -6.88
N ILE A 198 13.74 -12.02 -6.74
CA ILE A 198 14.34 -10.75 -7.12
C ILE A 198 14.95 -10.05 -5.91
N VAL A 199 16.21 -9.65 -6.04
CA VAL A 199 17.04 -9.04 -5.01
C VAL A 199 17.55 -7.68 -5.48
N ASP A 200 17.45 -6.66 -4.64
CA ASP A 200 18.08 -5.35 -4.87
C ASP A 200 19.58 -5.45 -4.60
N ALA A 201 20.39 -5.43 -5.66
CA ALA A 201 21.84 -5.53 -5.59
C ALA A 201 22.51 -4.33 -4.85
N THR A 202 21.79 -3.23 -4.68
CA THR A 202 22.29 -2.07 -3.91
C THR A 202 22.15 -2.26 -2.40
N ASN A 203 21.24 -3.17 -1.97
CA ASN A 203 20.97 -3.52 -0.57
C ASN A 203 20.97 -5.05 -0.39
N ILE A 204 21.99 -5.71 -0.90
CA ILE A 204 22.02 -7.15 -1.09
C ILE A 204 21.91 -7.94 0.22
N GLU A 205 22.63 -7.55 1.28
CA GLU A 205 22.62 -8.21 2.59
C GLU A 205 21.22 -8.34 3.14
N ARG A 206 20.45 -7.28 3.06
CA ARG A 206 19.07 -7.24 3.52
C ARG A 206 18.15 -8.18 2.73
N ASN A 207 18.36 -8.25 1.42
CA ASN A 207 17.51 -9.03 0.53
C ASN A 207 17.84 -10.53 0.59
N LEU A 208 19.10 -10.90 0.82
CA LEU A 208 19.51 -12.30 0.93
C LEU A 208 18.87 -13.02 2.13
N TYR A 209 18.43 -12.32 3.17
CA TYR A 209 17.74 -12.95 4.30
C TYR A 209 16.48 -13.70 3.88
N LEU A 210 15.66 -13.09 3.03
CA LEU A 210 14.50 -13.76 2.42
C LEU A 210 14.94 -14.87 1.47
N THR A 211 15.99 -14.65 0.67
CA THR A 211 16.54 -15.66 -0.26
C THR A 211 16.85 -16.95 0.46
N MET A 212 17.52 -16.88 1.61
CA MET A 212 17.87 -18.08 2.39
C MET A 212 16.62 -18.83 2.87
N GLN A 213 15.59 -18.14 3.33
CA GLN A 213 14.34 -18.77 3.73
C GLN A 213 13.57 -19.40 2.56
N LEU A 214 13.67 -18.82 1.35
CA LEU A 214 13.11 -19.41 0.13
C LEU A 214 13.89 -20.67 -0.30
N MET A 215 15.22 -20.69 -0.13
CA MET A 215 16.04 -21.88 -0.40
C MET A 215 15.69 -23.04 0.54
N GLU A 216 15.34 -22.77 1.80
CA GLU A 216 14.89 -23.80 2.74
C GLU A 216 13.58 -24.51 2.31
N LEU A 217 12.81 -23.92 1.37
CA LEU A 217 11.62 -24.56 0.80
C LEU A 217 11.92 -25.67 -0.21
N ASP A 218 13.17 -25.81 -0.63
CA ASP A 218 13.62 -26.84 -1.57
C ASP A 218 12.84 -26.83 -2.91
N ILE A 219 12.39 -25.64 -3.34
CA ILE A 219 11.73 -25.41 -4.63
C ILE A 219 12.79 -24.91 -5.63
N PRO A 220 12.77 -25.40 -6.90
CA PRO A 220 13.65 -24.88 -7.94
C PRO A 220 13.62 -23.34 -7.99
N MET A 221 14.78 -22.67 -7.97
CA MET A 221 14.80 -21.21 -7.93
C MET A 221 15.97 -20.58 -8.67
N VAL A 222 15.75 -19.35 -9.12
CA VAL A 222 16.76 -18.48 -9.73
C VAL A 222 16.80 -17.16 -8.98
N LEU A 223 17.98 -16.64 -8.70
CA LEU A 223 18.19 -15.33 -8.10
C LEU A 223 18.38 -14.27 -9.18
N ALA A 224 17.48 -13.31 -9.26
CA ALA A 224 17.58 -12.16 -10.16
C ALA A 224 18.19 -10.97 -9.39
N LEU A 225 19.47 -10.68 -9.61
CA LEU A 225 20.17 -9.51 -9.05
C LEU A 225 19.77 -8.25 -9.84
N ASN A 226 18.78 -7.51 -9.32
CA ASN A 226 18.26 -6.31 -9.96
C ASN A 226 19.07 -5.06 -9.57
N MET A 227 18.91 -3.99 -10.37
CA MET A 227 19.59 -2.69 -10.18
C MET A 227 21.12 -2.78 -10.37
N MET A 228 21.58 -3.71 -11.16
CA MET A 228 23.01 -3.85 -11.50
C MET A 228 23.57 -2.66 -12.27
N ASP A 229 22.72 -1.90 -12.94
CA ASP A 229 23.06 -0.61 -13.55
C ASP A 229 23.47 0.42 -12.47
N GLU A 230 22.75 0.52 -11.36
CA GLU A 230 23.08 1.42 -10.25
C GLU A 230 24.40 0.98 -9.56
N VAL A 231 24.59 -0.32 -9.36
CA VAL A 231 25.85 -0.86 -8.80
C VAL A 231 27.02 -0.48 -9.68
N ARG A 232 26.91 -0.67 -11.00
CA ARG A 232 27.95 -0.30 -11.99
C ARG A 232 28.21 1.20 -12.07
N GLU A 233 27.17 2.04 -12.07
CA GLU A 233 27.27 3.49 -12.11
C GLU A 233 27.96 4.08 -10.86
N ASN A 234 27.83 3.39 -9.73
CA ASN A 234 28.54 3.71 -8.48
C ASN A 234 29.98 3.17 -8.41
N GLY A 235 30.41 2.42 -9.42
CA GLY A 235 31.74 1.81 -9.45
C GLY A 235 31.87 0.57 -8.58
N GLY A 236 30.74 -0.03 -8.16
CA GLY A 236 30.70 -1.32 -7.50
C GLY A 236 30.67 -2.48 -8.50
N SER A 237 30.84 -3.69 -8.00
CA SER A 237 30.76 -4.94 -8.77
C SER A 237 30.33 -6.07 -7.87
N ILE A 238 29.69 -7.10 -8.43
CA ILE A 238 29.34 -8.34 -7.75
C ILE A 238 29.96 -9.48 -8.54
N LEU A 239 30.67 -10.37 -7.85
CA LEU A 239 31.28 -11.56 -8.42
C LEU A 239 30.22 -12.66 -8.54
N VAL A 240 29.42 -12.60 -9.61
CA VAL A 240 28.22 -13.43 -9.80
C VAL A 240 28.54 -14.93 -9.70
N ASN A 241 29.57 -15.41 -10.42
CA ASN A 241 29.95 -16.82 -10.42
C ASN A 241 30.35 -17.34 -9.03
N GLN A 242 31.01 -16.50 -8.24
CA GLN A 242 31.38 -16.86 -6.87
C GLN A 242 30.15 -16.89 -5.95
N MET A 243 29.21 -15.97 -6.17
CA MET A 243 27.95 -15.94 -5.44
C MET A 243 27.10 -17.19 -5.76
N GLU A 244 27.02 -17.59 -7.03
CA GLU A 244 26.37 -18.83 -7.45
C GLU A 244 26.97 -20.05 -6.76
N ALA A 245 28.30 -20.13 -6.73
CA ALA A 245 29.01 -21.24 -6.09
C ALA A 245 28.74 -21.29 -4.56
N LEU A 246 28.62 -20.14 -3.89
CA LEU A 246 28.34 -20.07 -2.47
C LEU A 246 26.86 -20.38 -2.14
N LEU A 247 25.94 -19.86 -2.95
CA LEU A 247 24.51 -20.05 -2.74
C LEU A 247 24.01 -21.40 -3.31
N GLY A 248 24.65 -21.94 -4.33
CA GLY A 248 24.21 -23.18 -4.99
C GLY A 248 22.92 -23.02 -5.81
N ILE A 249 22.67 -21.82 -6.34
CA ILE A 249 21.54 -21.50 -7.23
C ILE A 249 22.02 -20.56 -8.34
N PRO A 250 21.42 -20.56 -9.53
CA PRO A 250 21.74 -19.62 -10.59
C PRO A 250 21.49 -18.18 -10.17
N VAL A 251 22.42 -17.28 -10.47
CA VAL A 251 22.35 -15.85 -10.13
C VAL A 251 22.49 -15.02 -11.40
N VAL A 252 21.44 -14.36 -11.82
CA VAL A 252 21.40 -13.60 -13.07
C VAL A 252 21.39 -12.09 -12.79
N PRO A 253 22.41 -11.35 -13.25
CA PRO A 253 22.48 -9.89 -13.08
C PRO A 253 21.53 -9.20 -14.06
N ILE A 254 20.58 -8.42 -13.56
CA ILE A 254 19.58 -7.75 -14.37
C ILE A 254 19.45 -6.24 -14.06
N SER A 255 18.86 -5.50 -15.00
CA SER A 255 18.25 -4.22 -14.75
C SER A 255 16.82 -4.23 -15.32
N ALA A 256 15.84 -4.46 -14.46
CA ALA A 256 14.43 -4.50 -14.88
C ALA A 256 13.97 -3.15 -15.48
N ALA A 257 14.50 -2.02 -15.00
CA ALA A 257 14.18 -0.69 -15.50
C ALA A 257 14.71 -0.46 -16.93
N LYS A 258 15.91 -1.00 -17.26
CA LYS A 258 16.54 -0.87 -18.58
C LYS A 258 16.27 -2.07 -19.50
N ASN A 259 15.56 -3.10 -19.00
CA ASN A 259 15.31 -4.37 -19.71
C ASN A 259 16.60 -5.12 -20.09
N GLU A 260 17.62 -5.07 -19.22
CA GLU A 260 18.89 -5.79 -19.38
C GLU A 260 18.86 -7.13 -18.63
N GLY A 261 19.37 -8.21 -19.23
CA GLY A 261 19.49 -9.53 -18.62
C GLY A 261 18.16 -10.32 -18.46
N ILE A 262 17.04 -9.82 -18.97
CA ILE A 262 15.73 -10.45 -18.78
C ILE A 262 15.59 -11.75 -19.58
N GLU A 263 16.10 -11.80 -20.81
CA GLU A 263 16.06 -13.02 -21.65
C GLU A 263 16.89 -14.15 -21.03
N GLU A 264 18.04 -13.81 -20.46
CA GLU A 264 18.90 -14.73 -19.75
C GLU A 264 18.21 -15.27 -18.48
N LEU A 265 17.58 -14.38 -17.70
CA LEU A 265 16.78 -14.75 -16.53
C LEU A 265 15.66 -15.73 -16.89
N ILE A 266 14.92 -15.46 -17.98
CA ILE A 266 13.85 -16.35 -18.46
C ILE A 266 14.43 -17.71 -18.81
N SER A 267 15.56 -17.76 -19.52
CA SER A 267 16.20 -19.00 -19.93
C SER A 267 16.60 -19.85 -18.73
N HIS A 268 17.24 -19.25 -17.72
CA HIS A 268 17.60 -19.96 -16.47
C HIS A 268 16.36 -20.40 -15.69
N ALA A 269 15.34 -19.54 -15.54
CA ALA A 269 14.13 -19.86 -14.81
C ALA A 269 13.39 -21.07 -15.45
N VAL A 270 13.23 -21.05 -16.78
CA VAL A 270 12.58 -22.13 -17.52
C VAL A 270 13.39 -23.42 -17.41
N HIS A 271 14.73 -23.35 -17.52
CA HIS A 271 15.60 -24.51 -17.39
C HIS A 271 15.47 -25.18 -16.02
N VAL A 272 15.68 -24.39 -14.96
CA VAL A 272 15.62 -24.87 -13.56
C VAL A 272 14.26 -25.48 -13.23
N ALA A 273 13.16 -24.81 -13.65
CA ALA A 273 11.81 -25.34 -13.44
C ALA A 273 11.51 -26.59 -14.27
N LYS A 274 11.97 -26.67 -15.54
CA LYS A 274 11.73 -27.80 -16.40
C LYS A 274 12.45 -29.04 -15.90
N TYR A 275 13.70 -28.91 -15.46
CA TYR A 275 14.52 -30.01 -14.98
C TYR A 275 14.43 -30.26 -13.48
N GLN A 276 13.58 -29.47 -12.77
CA GLN A 276 13.36 -29.53 -11.32
C GLN A 276 14.66 -29.45 -10.52
N GLU A 277 15.56 -28.56 -10.94
CA GLU A 277 16.84 -28.35 -10.27
C GLU A 277 16.64 -27.61 -8.95
N ARG A 278 16.84 -28.35 -7.86
CA ARG A 278 16.67 -27.80 -6.49
C ARG A 278 17.91 -27.03 -6.03
N PRO A 279 17.79 -26.13 -5.05
CA PRO A 279 18.94 -25.43 -4.49
C PRO A 279 20.03 -26.40 -4.04
N GLY A 280 21.25 -26.18 -4.50
CA GLY A 280 22.41 -27.02 -4.16
C GLY A 280 22.85 -26.89 -2.72
N ARG A 281 22.41 -25.83 -2.03
CA ARG A 281 22.66 -25.60 -0.62
C ARG A 281 21.36 -25.21 0.09
N VAL A 282 21.01 -25.96 1.12
CA VAL A 282 19.89 -25.67 2.03
C VAL A 282 20.35 -25.56 3.48
N ASP A 283 21.61 -25.89 3.75
CA ASP A 283 22.24 -25.78 5.07
C ASP A 283 23.22 -24.60 5.10
N PHE A 284 22.95 -23.65 5.97
CA PHE A 284 23.70 -22.42 6.15
C PHE A 284 24.53 -22.43 7.44
N CYS A 285 24.47 -23.55 8.20
CA CYS A 285 25.20 -23.70 9.42
C CYS A 285 26.67 -24.05 9.13
N ASP A 286 27.63 -23.37 9.77
CA ASP A 286 28.99 -23.85 9.80
C ASP A 286 29.18 -24.78 11.00
N SER A 287 29.69 -25.98 10.75
CA SER A 287 29.92 -26.96 11.82
C SER A 287 31.08 -26.61 12.73
N GLU A 288 31.96 -25.70 12.29
CA GLU A 288 33.13 -25.24 13.04
C GLU A 288 32.87 -23.96 13.82
N GLU A 289 31.92 -23.12 13.34
CA GLU A 289 31.52 -21.90 14.05
C GLU A 289 30.71 -22.22 15.30
N ASP A 290 31.03 -21.57 16.40
CA ASP A 290 30.34 -21.66 17.70
C ASP A 290 30.13 -23.10 18.22
N GLY A 291 31.03 -24.01 17.91
CA GLY A 291 30.94 -25.41 18.31
C GLY A 291 29.80 -26.19 17.62
N GLY A 292 29.17 -25.63 16.59
CA GLY A 292 28.14 -26.29 15.80
C GLY A 292 26.80 -26.51 16.52
N ALA A 293 26.47 -25.72 17.55
CA ALA A 293 25.26 -25.92 18.35
C ALA A 293 23.97 -25.78 17.53
N VAL A 294 23.87 -24.74 16.67
CA VAL A 294 22.72 -24.55 15.78
C VAL A 294 22.61 -25.65 14.75
N HIS A 295 23.73 -26.08 14.18
CA HIS A 295 23.78 -27.19 13.22
C HIS A 295 23.23 -28.49 13.85
N ARG A 296 23.74 -28.89 15.03
CA ARG A 296 23.24 -30.08 15.73
C ARG A 296 21.76 -29.99 16.07
N CYS A 297 21.30 -28.81 16.52
CA CYS A 297 19.89 -28.58 16.85
C CYS A 297 18.99 -28.78 15.61
N LEU A 298 19.30 -28.10 14.50
CA LEU A 298 18.48 -28.18 13.29
C LEU A 298 18.49 -29.60 12.67
N HIS A 299 19.64 -30.27 12.64
CA HIS A 299 19.73 -31.65 12.16
C HIS A 299 18.97 -32.62 13.08
N ALA A 300 19.04 -32.47 14.38
CA ALA A 300 18.26 -33.28 15.31
C ALA A 300 16.75 -33.09 15.10
N ILE A 301 16.30 -31.83 14.96
CA ILE A 301 14.90 -31.52 14.66
C ILE A 301 14.49 -32.12 13.31
N MET A 302 15.29 -31.96 12.23
CA MET A 302 14.98 -32.51 10.92
C MET A 302 14.72 -34.01 10.97
N HIS A 303 15.61 -34.77 11.61
CA HIS A 303 15.40 -36.22 11.77
C HIS A 303 14.18 -36.56 12.61
N PHE A 304 13.91 -35.75 13.62
CA PHE A 304 12.81 -35.98 14.53
C PHE A 304 11.44 -35.75 13.89
N ILE A 305 11.31 -34.73 12.99
CA ILE A 305 10.03 -34.36 12.38
C ILE A 305 9.84 -34.91 10.96
N GLU A 306 10.75 -35.70 10.42
CA GLU A 306 10.76 -36.11 9.01
C GLU A 306 9.43 -36.70 8.55
N ASP A 307 8.85 -37.61 9.33
CA ASP A 307 7.57 -38.25 8.98
C ASP A 307 6.39 -37.27 9.06
N HIS A 308 6.35 -36.42 10.10
CA HIS A 308 5.32 -35.39 10.25
C HIS A 308 5.39 -34.35 9.13
N ALA A 309 6.58 -33.92 8.74
CA ALA A 309 6.79 -32.95 7.67
C ALA A 309 6.36 -33.52 6.32
N LYS A 310 6.64 -34.82 6.04
CA LYS A 310 6.16 -35.52 4.85
C LYS A 310 4.64 -35.63 4.80
N GLU A 311 4.00 -35.95 5.93
CA GLU A 311 2.54 -36.03 6.02
C GLU A 311 1.87 -34.66 5.82
N ALA A 312 2.50 -33.60 6.31
CA ALA A 312 2.04 -32.22 6.16
C ALA A 312 2.41 -31.56 4.83
N GLU A 313 3.16 -32.25 3.97
CA GLU A 313 3.70 -31.74 2.69
C GLU A 313 4.54 -30.46 2.86
N ILE A 314 5.26 -30.33 3.99
CA ILE A 314 6.12 -29.18 4.30
C ILE A 314 7.59 -29.62 4.17
N PRO A 315 8.45 -28.85 3.49
CA PRO A 315 9.88 -29.16 3.40
C PRO A 315 10.54 -29.27 4.78
N VAL A 316 11.23 -30.37 5.03
CA VAL A 316 11.75 -30.74 6.36
C VAL A 316 12.67 -29.67 6.94
N ARG A 317 13.57 -29.10 6.09
CA ARG A 317 14.50 -28.05 6.52
C ARG A 317 13.78 -26.76 6.93
N PHE A 318 12.80 -26.33 6.13
CA PHE A 318 11.98 -25.17 6.46
C PHE A 318 11.20 -25.38 7.75
N ALA A 319 10.58 -26.55 7.90
CA ALA A 319 9.85 -26.90 9.13
C ALA A 319 10.78 -26.89 10.35
N ALA A 320 11.97 -27.47 10.25
CA ALA A 320 12.94 -27.49 11.35
C ALA A 320 13.41 -26.09 11.77
N SER A 321 13.76 -25.23 10.80
CA SER A 321 14.14 -23.84 11.07
C SER A 321 13.01 -23.04 11.72
N LYS A 322 11.78 -23.18 11.22
CA LYS A 322 10.61 -22.48 11.78
C LYS A 322 10.21 -23.00 13.16
N LEU A 323 10.32 -24.30 13.42
CA LEU A 323 10.13 -24.86 14.77
C LEU A 323 11.20 -24.35 15.74
N ALA A 324 12.46 -24.32 15.31
CA ALA A 324 13.54 -23.77 16.13
C ALA A 324 13.34 -22.28 16.44
N GLU A 325 12.77 -21.49 15.51
CA GLU A 325 12.37 -20.09 15.74
C GLU A 325 11.16 -19.94 16.68
N GLY A 326 10.39 -21.02 16.91
CA GLY A 326 9.16 -21.01 17.71
C GLY A 326 7.90 -20.64 16.95
N ASP A 327 7.84 -20.90 15.64
CA ASP A 327 6.68 -20.63 14.78
C ASP A 327 5.51 -21.56 15.14
N VAL A 328 4.44 -20.93 15.66
CA VAL A 328 3.24 -21.63 16.12
C VAL A 328 2.48 -22.27 14.97
N LEU A 329 2.44 -21.61 13.78
CA LEU A 329 1.68 -22.11 12.64
C LEU A 329 2.27 -23.42 12.09
N ILE A 330 3.60 -23.52 12.00
CA ILE A 330 4.26 -24.78 11.59
C ILE A 330 4.09 -25.83 12.67
N ARG A 331 4.26 -25.49 13.94
CA ARG A 331 4.07 -26.43 15.05
C ARG A 331 2.67 -27.05 15.03
N ASP A 332 1.64 -26.23 14.80
CA ASP A 332 0.25 -26.69 14.75
C ASP A 332 -0.03 -27.53 13.49
N SER A 333 0.63 -27.22 12.36
CA SER A 333 0.49 -27.98 11.10
C SER A 333 1.08 -29.38 11.17
N LEU A 334 2.18 -29.55 11.93
CA LEU A 334 2.86 -30.85 12.08
C LEU A 334 2.15 -31.80 13.07
N LYS A 335 1.16 -31.34 13.82
CA LYS A 335 0.34 -32.14 14.75
C LYS A 335 1.15 -33.01 15.72
N LEU A 336 2.25 -32.48 16.25
CA LEU A 336 3.12 -33.19 17.21
C LEU A 336 2.35 -33.51 18.49
N ASP A 337 2.60 -34.68 19.09
CA ASP A 337 2.06 -35.06 20.40
C ASP A 337 2.77 -34.30 21.53
N GLU A 338 2.29 -34.45 22.79
CA GLU A 338 2.86 -33.73 23.93
C GLU A 338 4.29 -34.19 24.26
N ASN A 339 4.61 -35.49 24.10
CA ASN A 339 5.97 -36.00 24.35
C ASN A 339 6.94 -35.51 23.28
N GLU A 340 6.46 -35.41 22.04
CA GLU A 340 7.22 -34.89 20.90
C GLU A 340 7.52 -33.40 21.10
N LYS A 341 6.54 -32.61 21.57
CA LYS A 341 6.75 -31.20 21.90
C LYS A 341 7.77 -31.03 23.04
N GLU A 342 7.72 -31.85 24.08
CA GLU A 342 8.72 -31.84 25.15
C GLU A 342 10.12 -32.17 24.65
N THR A 343 10.25 -33.17 23.79
CA THR A 343 11.53 -33.57 23.20
C THR A 343 12.08 -32.45 22.32
N LEU A 344 11.24 -31.84 21.46
CA LEU A 344 11.59 -30.69 20.64
C LEU A 344 12.09 -29.51 21.49
N GLU A 345 11.37 -29.22 22.57
CA GLU A 345 11.73 -28.13 23.48
C GLU A 345 13.07 -28.40 24.15
N HIS A 346 13.34 -29.66 24.53
CA HIS A 346 14.63 -30.05 25.13
C HIS A 346 15.81 -29.82 24.17
N ILE A 347 15.65 -30.21 22.89
CA ILE A 347 16.66 -29.98 21.85
C ILE A 347 16.95 -28.51 21.68
N ILE A 348 15.90 -27.67 21.63
CA ILE A 348 16.03 -26.22 21.47
C ILE A 348 16.68 -25.59 22.71
N CYS A 349 16.25 -25.94 23.93
CA CYS A 349 16.83 -25.43 25.17
C CYS A 349 18.32 -25.77 25.31
N GLN A 350 18.74 -26.93 24.80
CA GLN A 350 20.18 -27.27 24.75
C GLN A 350 20.95 -26.30 23.88
N MET A 351 20.46 -25.98 22.67
CA MET A 351 21.06 -24.99 21.78
C MET A 351 21.14 -23.60 22.43
N GLU A 352 20.02 -23.16 23.07
CA GLU A 352 19.99 -21.87 23.76
C GLU A 352 21.04 -21.78 24.86
N ALA A 353 21.21 -22.86 25.64
CA ALA A 353 22.21 -22.91 26.69
C ALA A 353 23.66 -22.92 26.16
N GLU A 354 23.92 -23.59 25.05
CA GLU A 354 25.26 -23.63 24.43
C GLU A 354 25.63 -22.31 23.74
N ARG A 355 24.64 -21.58 23.17
CA ARG A 355 24.87 -20.32 22.46
C ARG A 355 24.79 -19.08 23.35
N GLU A 356 24.26 -19.21 24.56
CA GLU A 356 23.88 -18.06 25.42
C GLU A 356 22.97 -17.04 24.69
N LEU A 357 22.23 -17.51 23.69
CA LEU A 357 21.26 -16.76 22.89
C LEU A 357 19.92 -17.47 22.92
N ASP A 358 18.83 -16.73 22.88
CA ASP A 358 17.52 -17.33 22.66
C ASP A 358 17.37 -17.90 21.25
N ARG A 359 16.46 -18.84 21.07
CA ARG A 359 16.22 -19.61 19.84
C ARG A 359 16.09 -18.76 18.58
N ALA A 360 15.28 -17.70 18.64
CA ALA A 360 15.03 -16.86 17.47
C ALA A 360 16.27 -16.02 17.11
N ALA A 361 16.98 -15.50 18.10
CA ALA A 361 18.22 -14.78 17.90
C ALA A 361 19.34 -15.67 17.36
N ALA A 362 19.45 -16.90 17.84
CA ALA A 362 20.45 -17.88 17.38
C ALA A 362 20.28 -18.22 15.90
N ILE A 363 19.04 -18.47 15.45
CA ILE A 363 18.74 -18.75 14.04
C ILE A 363 18.94 -17.52 13.15
N ALA A 364 18.53 -16.33 13.61
CA ALA A 364 18.75 -15.09 12.87
C ALA A 364 20.24 -14.77 12.72
N HIS A 365 21.02 -14.94 13.79
CA HIS A 365 22.47 -14.76 13.81
C HIS A 365 23.14 -15.69 12.77
N MET A 366 22.86 -16.98 12.80
CA MET A 366 23.37 -17.95 11.82
C MET A 366 23.13 -17.49 10.37
N ARG A 367 21.93 -16.98 10.05
CA ARG A 367 21.63 -16.50 8.69
C ARG A 367 22.41 -15.25 8.34
N PHE A 368 22.51 -14.29 9.24
CA PHE A 368 23.27 -13.06 8.97
C PHE A 368 24.76 -13.31 8.87
N ASP A 369 25.34 -14.21 9.66
CA ASP A 369 26.76 -14.62 9.55
C ASP A 369 27.06 -15.21 8.17
N PHE A 370 26.18 -16.09 7.68
CA PHE A 370 26.33 -16.63 6.35
C PHE A 370 26.18 -15.55 5.25
N ILE A 371 25.22 -14.64 5.40
CA ILE A 371 25.03 -13.52 4.46
C ILE A 371 26.25 -12.62 4.44
N GLU A 372 26.80 -12.29 5.61
CA GLU A 372 28.00 -11.47 5.71
C GLU A 372 29.19 -12.14 5.01
N LYS A 373 29.39 -13.45 5.21
CA LYS A 373 30.41 -14.24 4.52
C LYS A 373 30.21 -14.19 2.99
N VAL A 374 29.00 -14.43 2.49
CA VAL A 374 28.69 -14.35 1.04
C VAL A 374 28.99 -12.94 0.51
N CYS A 375 28.52 -11.89 1.20
CA CYS A 375 28.72 -10.51 0.75
C CYS A 375 30.17 -10.09 0.82
N ASP A 376 30.90 -10.52 1.83
CA ASP A 376 32.32 -10.24 2.00
C ASP A 376 33.18 -10.83 0.90
N GLU A 377 32.83 -12.01 0.41
CA GLU A 377 33.56 -12.67 -0.66
C GLU A 377 33.14 -12.19 -2.06
N THR A 378 31.89 -11.76 -2.25
CA THR A 378 31.35 -11.53 -3.60
C THR A 378 31.04 -10.07 -3.94
N VAL A 379 30.80 -9.19 -2.94
CA VAL A 379 30.36 -7.82 -3.17
C VAL A 379 31.52 -6.83 -3.04
N ILE A 380 31.82 -6.13 -4.12
CA ILE A 380 32.82 -5.06 -4.15
C ILE A 380 32.10 -3.72 -4.08
N ARG A 381 32.18 -3.06 -2.93
CA ARG A 381 31.49 -1.78 -2.68
C ARG A 381 32.37 -0.58 -2.97
N PRO A 382 31.80 0.48 -3.62
CA PRO A 382 32.43 1.78 -3.64
C PRO A 382 32.39 2.40 -2.24
N LYS A 383 33.28 3.38 -1.98
CA LYS A 383 33.36 4.06 -0.66
C LYS A 383 32.06 4.70 -0.20
N GLU A 384 31.25 5.25 -1.14
CA GLU A 384 29.91 5.82 -0.88
C GLU A 384 29.10 5.79 -2.16
N SER A 385 27.81 5.38 -2.09
CA SER A 385 26.87 5.45 -3.21
C SER A 385 26.47 6.90 -3.49
N LYS A 386 26.52 7.32 -4.75
CA LYS A 386 26.11 8.67 -5.18
C LYS A 386 24.63 8.93 -4.88
N GLU A 387 23.78 7.91 -5.03
CA GLU A 387 22.35 7.95 -4.72
C GLU A 387 22.12 8.15 -3.23
N HIS A 388 22.88 7.48 -2.39
CA HIS A 388 22.79 7.62 -0.94
C HIS A 388 23.17 9.04 -0.49
N ILE A 389 24.30 9.57 -0.98
CA ILE A 389 24.70 10.96 -0.70
C ILE A 389 23.66 11.96 -1.17
N ARG A 390 23.08 11.75 -2.37
CA ARG A 390 22.01 12.59 -2.90
C ARG A 390 20.76 12.51 -2.02
N SER A 391 20.38 11.31 -1.61
CA SER A 391 19.23 11.07 -0.74
C SER A 391 19.40 11.74 0.60
N GLN A 392 20.55 11.65 1.23
CA GLN A 392 20.87 12.34 2.49
C GLN A 392 20.79 13.87 2.35
N LYS A 393 21.29 14.44 1.24
CA LYS A 393 21.19 15.89 0.98
C LYS A 393 19.74 16.36 0.84
N ILE A 394 18.90 15.58 0.15
CA ILE A 394 17.48 15.85 -0.02
C ILE A 394 16.77 15.70 1.33
N ASP A 395 17.03 14.63 2.06
CA ASP A 395 16.44 14.34 3.37
C ASP A 395 16.77 15.40 4.41
N ARG A 396 17.93 16.04 4.32
CA ARG A 396 18.29 17.17 5.20
C ARG A 396 17.27 18.32 5.13
N ILE A 397 16.62 18.48 3.97
CA ILE A 397 15.58 19.50 3.76
C ILE A 397 14.20 18.91 4.01
N LEU A 398 13.86 17.77 3.39
CA LEU A 398 12.52 17.20 3.41
C LEU A 398 12.13 16.55 4.74
N THR A 399 13.12 16.10 5.52
CA THR A 399 12.90 15.52 6.86
C THR A 399 13.55 16.35 7.98
N GLY A 400 13.95 17.60 7.70
CA GLY A 400 14.55 18.51 8.68
C GLY A 400 13.55 18.93 9.76
N LYS A 401 14.03 19.19 10.98
CA LYS A 401 13.20 19.49 12.16
C LYS A 401 12.17 20.62 11.96
N TYR A 402 12.51 21.67 11.21
CA TYR A 402 11.64 22.82 10.97
C TYR A 402 11.14 22.91 9.53
N THR A 403 11.79 22.19 8.59
CA THR A 403 11.51 22.29 7.16
C THR A 403 10.54 21.20 6.69
N ALA A 404 10.46 20.06 7.38
CA ALA A 404 9.66 18.92 6.95
C ALA A 404 8.17 19.24 6.73
N LEU A 405 7.50 19.83 7.72
CA LEU A 405 6.07 20.18 7.60
C LEU A 405 5.80 21.28 6.56
N PRO A 406 6.56 22.40 6.52
CA PRO A 406 6.40 23.39 5.45
C PRO A 406 6.66 22.84 4.04
N CYS A 407 7.71 22.03 3.87
CA CYS A 407 7.99 21.40 2.57
C CYS A 407 6.87 20.43 2.17
N PHE A 408 6.39 19.61 3.10
CA PHE A 408 5.26 18.73 2.88
C PHE A 408 4.00 19.51 2.45
N ALA A 409 3.64 20.56 3.20
CA ALA A 409 2.50 21.41 2.86
C ALA A 409 2.67 22.10 1.50
N GLY A 410 3.88 22.57 1.17
CA GLY A 410 4.19 23.19 -0.11
C GLY A 410 4.10 22.21 -1.30
N ILE A 411 4.63 21.00 -1.16
CA ILE A 411 4.55 19.95 -2.19
C ILE A 411 3.10 19.53 -2.42
N MET A 412 2.33 19.30 -1.34
CA MET A 412 0.91 18.94 -1.47
C MET A 412 0.07 20.07 -2.06
N ALA A 413 0.33 21.31 -1.66
CA ALA A 413 -0.34 22.48 -2.24
C ALA A 413 -0.04 22.61 -3.75
N LEU A 414 1.20 22.37 -4.15
CA LEU A 414 1.61 22.37 -5.57
C LEU A 414 0.91 21.25 -6.35
N VAL A 415 0.90 20.03 -5.82
CA VAL A 415 0.21 18.89 -6.45
C VAL A 415 -1.28 19.18 -6.62
N PHE A 416 -1.94 19.67 -5.58
CA PHE A 416 -3.37 20.01 -5.66
C PHE A 416 -3.63 21.18 -6.61
N PHE A 417 -2.79 22.22 -6.59
CA PHE A 417 -2.92 23.34 -7.50
C PHE A 417 -2.78 22.91 -8.97
N LEU A 418 -1.77 22.10 -9.29
CA LEU A 418 -1.59 21.58 -10.66
C LEU A 418 -2.73 20.66 -11.08
N THR A 419 -3.22 19.82 -10.17
CA THR A 419 -4.30 18.87 -10.44
C THR A 419 -5.65 19.58 -10.63
N PHE A 420 -6.02 20.49 -9.72
CA PHE A 420 -7.38 21.05 -9.70
C PHE A 420 -7.52 22.41 -10.40
N SER A 421 -6.43 23.17 -10.60
CA SER A 421 -6.52 24.52 -11.15
C SER A 421 -5.84 24.66 -12.51
N VAL A 422 -4.92 23.78 -12.89
CA VAL A 422 -4.13 23.97 -14.12
C VAL A 422 -4.34 22.82 -15.10
N ILE A 423 -3.76 21.64 -14.81
CA ILE A 423 -3.72 20.52 -15.76
C ILE A 423 -5.06 19.77 -15.75
N GLY A 424 -5.52 19.37 -14.58
CA GLY A 424 -6.73 18.55 -14.47
C GLY A 424 -7.99 19.31 -14.87
N SER A 425 -8.16 20.58 -14.45
CA SER A 425 -9.29 21.41 -14.88
C SER A 425 -9.26 21.66 -16.38
N GLY A 426 -8.11 22.06 -16.95
CA GLY A 426 -8.02 22.33 -18.38
C GLY A 426 -8.35 21.12 -19.25
N LEU A 427 -7.90 19.92 -18.86
CA LEU A 427 -8.26 18.68 -19.53
C LEU A 427 -9.73 18.30 -19.33
N SER A 428 -10.28 18.57 -18.14
CA SER A 428 -11.69 18.34 -17.81
C SER A 428 -12.59 19.23 -18.64
N ASP A 429 -12.29 20.53 -18.74
CA ASP A 429 -13.04 21.49 -19.54
C ASP A 429 -13.02 21.13 -21.04
N LEU A 430 -11.87 20.65 -21.54
CA LEU A 430 -11.76 20.18 -22.93
C LEU A 430 -12.64 18.94 -23.18
N LEU A 431 -12.65 18.00 -22.26
CA LEU A 431 -13.47 16.79 -22.36
C LEU A 431 -14.95 17.11 -22.24
N ASP A 432 -15.32 18.02 -21.34
CA ASP A 432 -16.70 18.48 -21.13
C ASP A 432 -17.22 19.21 -22.36
N ALA A 433 -16.41 20.07 -23.00
CA ALA A 433 -16.75 20.70 -24.26
C ALA A 433 -16.98 19.66 -25.37
N GLY A 434 -16.18 18.60 -25.43
CA GLY A 434 -16.38 17.49 -26.36
C GLY A 434 -17.68 16.71 -26.11
N ILE A 435 -17.97 16.40 -24.85
CA ILE A 435 -19.22 15.69 -24.44
C ILE A 435 -20.45 16.56 -24.77
N THR A 436 -20.38 17.86 -24.46
CA THR A 436 -21.45 18.82 -24.74
C THR A 436 -21.68 18.97 -26.24
N ALA A 437 -20.62 19.05 -27.06
CA ALA A 437 -20.73 19.08 -28.51
C ALA A 437 -21.36 17.79 -29.09
N LEU A 438 -20.97 16.62 -28.55
CA LEU A 438 -21.58 15.35 -28.93
C LEU A 438 -23.05 15.28 -28.49
N GLY A 439 -23.36 15.74 -27.28
CA GLY A 439 -24.72 15.82 -26.75
C GLY A 439 -25.62 16.69 -27.63
N SER A 440 -25.18 17.91 -27.97
CA SER A 440 -25.95 18.81 -28.84
C SER A 440 -26.12 18.25 -30.26
N TRP A 441 -25.14 17.51 -30.77
CA TRP A 441 -25.29 16.81 -32.06
C TRP A 441 -26.34 15.70 -31.97
N VAL A 442 -26.35 14.89 -30.92
CA VAL A 442 -27.37 13.84 -30.69
C VAL A 442 -28.75 14.45 -30.48
N ASP A 443 -28.88 15.52 -29.69
CA ASP A 443 -30.11 16.25 -29.42
C ASP A 443 -30.76 16.77 -30.73
N ALA A 444 -29.96 17.39 -31.60
CA ALA A 444 -30.41 17.89 -32.89
C ALA A 444 -30.94 16.76 -33.80
N HIS A 445 -30.29 15.59 -33.82
CA HIS A 445 -30.74 14.44 -34.62
C HIS A 445 -32.00 13.78 -34.03
N MET A 446 -32.07 13.63 -32.72
CA MET A 446 -33.28 13.05 -32.05
C MET A 446 -34.48 13.97 -32.26
N THR A 447 -34.30 15.27 -32.18
CA THR A 447 -35.36 16.24 -32.47
C THR A 447 -35.81 16.18 -33.94
N ALA A 448 -34.82 16.10 -34.88
CA ALA A 448 -35.14 15.95 -36.32
C ALA A 448 -35.87 14.65 -36.64
N TRP A 449 -35.64 13.59 -35.92
CA TRP A 449 -36.33 12.29 -36.07
C TRP A 449 -37.68 12.19 -35.29
N ASN A 450 -38.11 13.26 -34.62
CA ASN A 450 -39.29 13.29 -33.76
C ASN A 450 -39.37 12.12 -32.77
N VAL A 451 -38.24 11.84 -32.11
CA VAL A 451 -38.14 10.76 -31.12
C VAL A 451 -39.10 11.07 -29.95
N ASN A 452 -39.74 10.03 -29.37
CA ASN A 452 -40.59 10.18 -28.21
C ASN A 452 -39.92 10.96 -27.08
N ALA A 453 -40.61 11.94 -26.48
CA ALA A 453 -40.09 12.85 -25.45
C ALA A 453 -39.49 12.11 -24.26
N VAL A 454 -40.03 10.94 -23.87
CA VAL A 454 -39.48 10.12 -22.77
C VAL A 454 -38.10 9.55 -23.13
N ILE A 455 -37.98 9.02 -24.37
CA ILE A 455 -36.71 8.46 -24.86
C ILE A 455 -35.67 9.59 -25.02
N HIS A 456 -36.11 10.75 -25.50
CA HIS A 456 -35.26 11.93 -25.65
C HIS A 456 -34.70 12.38 -24.29
N SER A 457 -35.55 12.54 -23.27
CA SER A 457 -35.13 12.87 -21.89
C SER A 457 -34.26 11.76 -21.27
N LEU A 458 -34.55 10.49 -21.51
CA LEU A 458 -33.72 9.38 -21.04
C LEU A 458 -32.29 9.49 -21.60
N VAL A 459 -32.16 9.77 -22.89
CA VAL A 459 -30.85 9.86 -23.54
C VAL A 459 -30.13 11.12 -23.10
N MET A 460 -30.79 12.28 -23.14
CA MET A 460 -30.13 13.57 -22.84
C MET A 460 -29.90 13.77 -21.34
N ASP A 461 -30.95 13.64 -20.52
CA ASP A 461 -30.88 13.92 -19.07
C ASP A 461 -30.39 12.72 -18.28
N GLY A 462 -30.78 11.49 -18.67
CA GLY A 462 -30.36 10.27 -18.00
C GLY A 462 -28.95 9.83 -18.38
N ILE A 463 -28.64 9.70 -19.68
CA ILE A 463 -27.37 9.14 -20.14
C ILE A 463 -26.31 10.22 -20.31
N PHE A 464 -26.54 11.23 -21.17
CA PHE A 464 -25.50 12.23 -21.44
C PHE A 464 -25.13 13.07 -20.22
N THR A 465 -26.09 13.51 -19.45
CA THR A 465 -25.81 14.27 -18.21
C THR A 465 -25.16 13.39 -17.17
N GLY A 466 -25.64 12.15 -16.98
CA GLY A 466 -25.08 11.24 -15.97
C GLY A 466 -23.71 10.70 -16.31
N VAL A 467 -23.51 10.20 -17.54
CA VAL A 467 -22.22 9.68 -18.01
C VAL A 467 -21.23 10.82 -18.22
N GLY A 468 -21.69 11.95 -18.77
CA GLY A 468 -20.88 13.15 -19.02
C GLY A 468 -20.24 13.67 -17.75
N SER A 469 -20.99 13.80 -16.67
CA SER A 469 -20.46 14.25 -15.38
C SER A 469 -19.34 13.34 -14.83
N VAL A 470 -19.47 12.01 -15.01
CA VAL A 470 -18.44 11.06 -14.59
C VAL A 470 -17.17 11.19 -15.44
N LEU A 471 -17.34 11.29 -16.76
CA LEU A 471 -16.21 11.39 -17.68
C LEU A 471 -15.46 12.71 -17.51
N SER A 472 -16.15 13.81 -17.25
CA SER A 472 -15.52 15.12 -17.01
C SER A 472 -14.54 15.12 -15.83
N PHE A 473 -14.76 14.28 -14.82
CA PHE A 473 -13.82 14.15 -13.68
C PHE A 473 -12.66 13.19 -13.91
N LEU A 474 -12.72 12.34 -14.93
CA LEU A 474 -11.66 11.37 -15.22
C LEU A 474 -10.28 12.00 -15.38
N PRO A 475 -10.09 13.10 -16.14
CA PRO A 475 -8.78 13.74 -16.30
C PRO A 475 -8.20 14.22 -14.97
N ILE A 476 -9.01 14.81 -14.11
CA ILE A 476 -8.58 15.28 -12.78
C ILE A 476 -8.04 14.11 -11.96
N ILE A 477 -8.75 12.98 -11.98
CA ILE A 477 -8.37 11.77 -11.24
C ILE A 477 -7.07 11.18 -11.79
N VAL A 478 -6.92 11.11 -13.12
CA VAL A 478 -5.70 10.61 -13.77
C VAL A 478 -4.49 11.48 -13.41
N VAL A 479 -4.63 12.82 -13.47
CA VAL A 479 -3.56 13.76 -13.10
C VAL A 479 -3.21 13.65 -11.61
N LEU A 480 -4.20 13.48 -10.75
CA LEU A 480 -3.96 13.25 -9.32
C LEU A 480 -3.16 11.97 -9.09
N PHE A 481 -3.56 10.87 -9.72
CA PHE A 481 -2.84 9.60 -9.63
C PHE A 481 -1.42 9.70 -10.19
N PHE A 482 -1.23 10.47 -11.26
CA PHE A 482 0.11 10.71 -11.81
C PHE A 482 1.05 11.32 -10.75
N PHE A 483 0.64 12.41 -10.11
CA PHE A 483 1.47 13.05 -9.09
C PHE A 483 1.65 12.17 -7.86
N LEU A 484 0.61 11.47 -7.41
CA LEU A 484 0.71 10.57 -6.27
C LEU A 484 1.64 9.38 -6.54
N SER A 485 1.55 8.76 -7.72
CA SER A 485 2.48 7.70 -8.13
C SER A 485 3.91 8.20 -8.20
N MET A 486 4.13 9.41 -8.73
CA MET A 486 5.47 10.03 -8.71
C MET A 486 6.00 10.19 -7.28
N LEU A 487 5.18 10.67 -6.35
CA LEU A 487 5.60 10.84 -4.96
C LEU A 487 5.85 9.50 -4.25
N GLU A 488 5.09 8.46 -4.59
CA GLU A 488 5.25 7.10 -4.07
C GLU A 488 6.53 6.46 -4.63
N ASP A 489 6.69 6.41 -5.94
CA ASP A 489 7.82 5.77 -6.60
C ASP A 489 9.15 6.47 -6.31
N THR A 490 9.13 7.80 -6.11
CA THR A 490 10.34 8.53 -5.69
C THR A 490 10.77 8.22 -4.26
N GLY A 491 9.97 7.53 -3.45
CA GLY A 491 10.25 7.26 -2.04
C GLY A 491 9.89 8.42 -1.09
N TYR A 492 9.29 9.51 -1.59
CA TYR A 492 8.90 10.65 -0.75
C TYR A 492 7.78 10.30 0.23
N MET A 493 6.82 9.45 -0.17
CA MET A 493 5.71 9.06 0.71
C MET A 493 6.17 8.28 1.95
N ALA A 494 7.26 7.53 1.87
CA ALA A 494 7.89 6.90 3.03
C ALA A 494 8.38 7.94 4.05
N ARG A 495 8.98 9.05 3.57
CA ARG A 495 9.41 10.16 4.43
C ARG A 495 8.25 10.89 5.07
N VAL A 496 7.16 11.09 4.33
CA VAL A 496 5.93 11.66 4.87
C VAL A 496 5.37 10.79 6.00
N ALA A 497 5.32 9.47 5.79
CA ALA A 497 4.88 8.53 6.82
C ALA A 497 5.79 8.60 8.07
N PHE A 498 7.10 8.68 7.88
CA PHE A 498 8.09 8.84 8.95
C PHE A 498 7.88 10.14 9.75
N VAL A 499 7.67 11.27 9.08
CA VAL A 499 7.43 12.58 9.72
C VAL A 499 6.11 12.59 10.49
N MET A 500 5.06 11.97 9.96
CA MET A 500 3.70 12.04 10.49
C MET A 500 3.37 10.99 11.55
N ASP A 501 4.22 9.96 11.75
CA ASP A 501 3.90 8.82 12.65
C ASP A 501 3.55 9.25 14.06
N LYS A 502 4.32 10.16 14.65
CA LYS A 502 4.07 10.64 16.02
C LYS A 502 2.71 11.33 16.19
N LEU A 503 2.26 12.10 15.18
CA LEU A 503 0.95 12.77 15.20
C LEU A 503 -0.19 11.78 15.04
N LEU A 504 -0.09 10.87 14.07
CA LEU A 504 -1.13 9.90 13.77
C LEU A 504 -1.30 8.87 14.88
N ARG A 505 -0.20 8.48 15.52
CA ARG A 505 -0.25 7.57 16.68
C ARG A 505 -1.05 8.13 17.86
N LYS A 506 -1.05 9.45 18.08
CA LYS A 506 -1.89 10.07 19.12
C LYS A 506 -3.38 9.81 18.90
N ILE A 507 -3.81 9.71 17.66
CA ILE A 507 -5.19 9.38 17.30
C ILE A 507 -5.42 7.89 17.03
N GLY A 508 -4.40 7.04 17.25
CA GLY A 508 -4.50 5.58 17.15
C GLY A 508 -4.22 5.00 15.76
N LEU A 509 -3.57 5.76 14.87
CA LEU A 509 -3.17 5.35 13.52
C LEU A 509 -1.64 5.27 13.39
N SER A 510 -1.15 4.46 12.45
CA SER A 510 0.26 4.46 12.05
C SER A 510 0.57 5.60 11.06
N GLY A 511 1.84 5.97 10.94
CA GLY A 511 2.29 7.01 10.01
C GLY A 511 1.92 6.75 8.55
N ARG A 512 1.86 5.48 8.14
CA ARG A 512 1.44 5.08 6.78
C ARG A 512 0.01 5.48 6.43
N SER A 513 -0.87 5.63 7.44
CA SER A 513 -2.28 6.03 7.23
C SER A 513 -2.43 7.45 6.66
N ILE A 514 -1.37 8.29 6.71
CA ILE A 514 -1.40 9.63 6.12
C ILE A 514 -1.65 9.58 4.61
N VAL A 515 -1.10 8.59 3.91
CA VAL A 515 -1.16 8.48 2.44
C VAL A 515 -2.62 8.35 1.95
N PRO A 516 -3.41 7.34 2.39
CA PRO A 516 -4.83 7.25 2.04
C PRO A 516 -5.65 8.48 2.45
N MET A 517 -5.34 9.09 3.59
CA MET A 517 -6.05 10.28 4.06
C MET A 517 -5.77 11.50 3.18
N LEU A 518 -4.52 11.69 2.72
CA LEU A 518 -4.15 12.76 1.79
C LEU A 518 -4.84 12.59 0.43
N VAL A 519 -4.84 11.37 -0.10
CA VAL A 519 -5.58 11.04 -1.32
C VAL A 519 -7.06 11.36 -1.16
N GLY A 520 -7.62 11.15 0.04
CA GLY A 520 -9.01 11.45 0.39
C GLY A 520 -9.38 12.94 0.25
N PHE A 521 -8.44 13.88 0.40
CA PHE A 521 -8.68 15.31 0.09
C PHE A 521 -8.92 15.56 -1.40
N GLY A 522 -8.34 14.75 -2.27
CA GLY A 522 -8.67 14.78 -3.69
C GLY A 522 -9.99 14.07 -3.98
N CYS A 523 -10.06 12.79 -3.67
CA CYS A 523 -11.26 11.96 -3.85
C CYS A 523 -11.28 10.81 -2.84
N THR A 524 -12.45 10.57 -2.23
CA THR A 524 -12.64 9.50 -1.24
C THR A 524 -12.44 8.11 -1.86
N VAL A 525 -12.83 7.89 -3.12
CA VAL A 525 -12.71 6.58 -3.80
C VAL A 525 -11.26 6.09 -3.84
N PRO A 526 -10.32 6.82 -4.46
CA PRO A 526 -8.91 6.42 -4.45
C PRO A 526 -8.31 6.43 -3.04
N GLY A 527 -8.76 7.30 -2.14
CA GLY A 527 -8.33 7.29 -0.75
C GLY A 527 -8.65 5.97 -0.04
N VAL A 528 -9.85 5.44 -0.23
CA VAL A 528 -10.26 4.13 0.29
C VAL A 528 -9.43 3.01 -0.35
N MET A 529 -9.21 3.07 -1.66
CA MET A 529 -8.41 2.05 -2.37
C MET A 529 -6.93 2.07 -1.94
N ALA A 530 -6.35 3.24 -1.72
CA ALA A 530 -4.96 3.37 -1.25
C ALA A 530 -4.75 2.76 0.15
N SER A 531 -5.81 2.58 0.94
CA SER A 531 -5.69 1.93 2.26
C SER A 531 -5.28 0.46 2.22
N ARG A 532 -5.27 -0.18 1.05
CA ARG A 532 -4.79 -1.55 0.84
C ARG A 532 -3.31 -1.71 1.16
N THR A 533 -2.52 -0.65 1.02
CA THR A 533 -1.09 -0.65 1.36
C THR A 533 -0.81 -0.67 2.86
N LEU A 534 -1.86 -0.61 3.71
CA LEU A 534 -1.71 -0.66 5.16
C LEU A 534 -1.64 -2.11 5.64
N PRO A 535 -0.56 -2.49 6.36
CA PRO A 535 -0.33 -3.87 6.79
C PRO A 535 -1.31 -4.35 7.85
N SER A 536 -1.91 -3.41 8.61
CA SER A 536 -2.85 -3.74 9.68
C SER A 536 -4.30 -3.64 9.23
N ALA A 537 -5.06 -4.71 9.40
CA ALA A 537 -6.51 -4.71 9.19
C ALA A 537 -7.24 -3.68 10.08
N ARG A 538 -6.75 -3.44 11.30
CA ARG A 538 -7.26 -2.44 12.22
C ARG A 538 -7.03 -1.02 11.68
N ASP A 539 -5.79 -0.68 11.35
CA ASP A 539 -5.44 0.64 10.82
C ASP A 539 -6.11 0.90 9.47
N ARG A 540 -6.23 -0.13 8.62
CA ARG A 540 -6.95 -0.06 7.36
C ARG A 540 -8.43 0.27 7.57
N LYS A 541 -9.14 -0.46 8.44
CA LYS A 541 -10.54 -0.20 8.76
C LYS A 541 -10.72 1.21 9.30
N MET A 542 -9.93 1.61 10.27
CA MET A 542 -10.01 2.94 10.88
C MET A 542 -9.72 4.05 9.87
N THR A 543 -8.72 3.90 9.01
CA THR A 543 -8.39 4.86 7.96
C THR A 543 -9.53 5.00 6.94
N ILE A 544 -10.12 3.87 6.49
CA ILE A 544 -11.28 3.90 5.58
C ILE A 544 -12.47 4.64 6.19
N LEU A 545 -12.75 4.42 7.48
CA LEU A 545 -13.86 5.09 8.17
C LEU A 545 -13.62 6.60 8.37
N LEU A 546 -12.36 7.03 8.45
CA LEU A 546 -11.99 8.43 8.64
C LEU A 546 -11.86 9.22 7.32
N THR A 547 -11.49 8.55 6.23
CA THR A 547 -11.27 9.19 4.92
C THR A 547 -12.46 10.05 4.45
N PRO A 548 -13.73 9.68 4.61
CA PRO A 548 -14.85 10.50 4.16
C PRO A 548 -15.05 11.84 4.93
N PHE A 549 -14.44 12.02 6.10
CA PHE A 549 -14.43 13.29 6.82
C PHE A 549 -13.54 14.34 6.15
N MET A 550 -12.59 13.89 5.30
CA MET A 550 -11.76 14.79 4.52
C MET A 550 -12.61 15.48 3.44
N SER A 551 -12.38 16.77 3.23
CA SER A 551 -13.10 17.52 2.19
C SER A 551 -12.54 17.19 0.81
N CYS A 552 -13.25 16.35 0.05
CA CYS A 552 -12.87 16.04 -1.33
C CYS A 552 -13.20 17.21 -2.30
N SER A 553 -12.60 17.20 -3.48
CA SER A 553 -12.77 18.24 -4.51
C SER A 553 -14.23 18.48 -4.92
N ALA A 554 -15.06 17.44 -4.94
CA ALA A 554 -16.48 17.54 -5.27
C ALA A 554 -17.32 18.34 -4.25
N LYS A 555 -16.80 18.59 -3.05
CA LYS A 555 -17.45 19.46 -2.04
C LYS A 555 -17.16 20.94 -2.29
N LEU A 556 -16.07 21.28 -3.00
CA LEU A 556 -15.66 22.67 -3.25
C LEU A 556 -16.71 23.52 -3.97
N PRO A 557 -17.37 23.05 -5.05
CA PRO A 557 -18.43 23.81 -5.70
C PRO A 557 -19.57 24.18 -4.75
N ILE A 558 -19.93 23.27 -3.81
CA ILE A 558 -20.94 23.55 -2.80
C ILE A 558 -20.50 24.70 -1.90
N TYR A 559 -19.25 24.64 -1.41
CA TYR A 559 -18.71 25.70 -0.54
C TYR A 559 -18.65 27.03 -1.28
N ALA A 560 -18.15 27.04 -2.51
CA ALA A 560 -18.06 28.26 -3.33
C ALA A 560 -19.44 28.87 -3.59
N PHE A 561 -20.44 28.07 -3.96
CA PHE A 561 -21.81 28.51 -4.23
C PHE A 561 -22.45 29.19 -3.01
N PHE A 562 -22.43 28.52 -1.86
CA PHE A 562 -23.04 29.07 -0.64
C PHE A 562 -22.24 30.23 -0.05
N THR A 563 -20.91 30.22 -0.14
CA THR A 563 -20.10 31.34 0.36
C THR A 563 -20.29 32.58 -0.50
N ALA A 564 -20.42 32.46 -1.80
CA ALA A 564 -20.73 33.57 -2.68
C ALA A 564 -22.14 34.15 -2.43
N ALA A 565 -23.11 33.26 -2.17
CA ALA A 565 -24.51 33.70 -1.94
C ALA A 565 -24.73 34.32 -0.57
N PHE A 566 -24.17 33.78 0.51
CA PHE A 566 -24.50 34.14 1.89
C PHE A 566 -23.36 34.82 2.67
N PHE A 567 -22.09 34.64 2.27
CA PHE A 567 -20.90 35.13 2.98
C PHE A 567 -19.93 35.91 2.08
N PRO A 568 -20.37 36.90 1.26
CA PRO A 568 -19.52 37.55 0.26
C PRO A 568 -18.28 38.25 0.85
N LYS A 569 -18.36 38.74 2.10
CA LYS A 569 -17.25 39.42 2.79
C LYS A 569 -16.26 38.45 3.46
N HIS A 570 -16.70 37.24 3.83
CA HIS A 570 -15.94 36.29 4.64
C HIS A 570 -15.86 34.92 4.00
N GLY A 571 -16.10 34.77 2.68
CA GLY A 571 -16.16 33.49 1.97
C GLY A 571 -14.91 32.63 2.13
N ALA A 572 -13.74 33.23 2.02
CA ALA A 572 -12.47 32.53 2.20
C ALA A 572 -12.31 31.95 3.62
N LEU A 573 -12.71 32.74 4.64
CA LEU A 573 -12.63 32.29 6.03
C LEU A 573 -13.61 31.15 6.33
N VAL A 574 -14.83 31.21 5.78
CA VAL A 574 -15.81 30.12 5.90
C VAL A 574 -15.30 28.84 5.22
N MET A 575 -14.71 28.94 4.03
CA MET A 575 -14.12 27.79 3.33
C MET A 575 -12.98 27.16 4.14
N ILE A 576 -12.08 27.96 4.68
CA ILE A 576 -11.00 27.50 5.56
C ILE A 576 -11.57 26.83 6.81
N ALA A 577 -12.57 27.44 7.45
CA ALA A 577 -13.23 26.88 8.63
C ALA A 577 -13.90 25.53 8.35
N LEU A 578 -14.53 25.36 7.20
CA LEU A 578 -15.10 24.07 6.77
C LEU A 578 -14.02 22.98 6.56
N TYR A 579 -12.90 23.34 5.90
CA TYR A 579 -11.80 22.40 5.71
C TYR A 579 -11.20 21.92 7.04
N PHE A 580 -10.85 22.86 7.91
CA PHE A 580 -10.33 22.54 9.24
C PHE A 580 -11.37 21.87 10.13
N GLY A 581 -12.64 22.27 10.03
CA GLY A 581 -13.76 21.64 10.74
C GLY A 581 -13.90 20.15 10.42
N GLY A 582 -13.78 19.77 9.15
CA GLY A 582 -13.76 18.37 8.72
C GLY A 582 -12.61 17.58 9.35
N ILE A 583 -11.40 18.16 9.35
CA ILE A 583 -10.22 17.53 9.97
C ILE A 583 -10.42 17.36 11.48
N VAL A 584 -10.88 18.40 12.17
CA VAL A 584 -11.11 18.36 13.63
C VAL A 584 -12.15 17.30 14.00
N ILE A 585 -13.26 17.23 13.28
CA ILE A 585 -14.29 16.21 13.52
C ILE A 585 -13.73 14.82 13.19
N GLY A 586 -12.94 14.67 12.14
CA GLY A 586 -12.23 13.43 11.83
C GLY A 586 -11.31 12.99 12.97
N ILE A 587 -10.55 13.91 13.57
CA ILE A 587 -9.69 13.63 14.74
C ILE A 587 -10.53 13.22 15.95
N LEU A 588 -11.63 13.91 16.25
CA LEU A 588 -12.53 13.56 17.36
C LEU A 588 -13.13 12.18 17.17
N MET A 589 -13.56 11.86 15.95
CA MET A 589 -14.05 10.52 15.60
C MET A 589 -12.97 9.45 15.71
N ALA A 590 -11.73 9.75 15.31
CA ALA A 590 -10.61 8.84 15.48
C ALA A 590 -10.36 8.53 16.96
N LEU A 591 -10.36 9.55 17.82
CA LEU A 591 -10.21 9.37 19.27
C LEU A 591 -11.36 8.56 19.88
N PHE A 592 -12.60 8.83 19.45
CA PHE A 592 -13.77 8.05 19.87
C PHE A 592 -13.67 6.59 19.45
N MET A 593 -13.32 6.35 18.19
CA MET A 593 -13.20 4.98 17.65
C MET A 593 -12.04 4.21 18.28
N ARG A 594 -10.92 4.88 18.59
CA ARG A 594 -9.79 4.29 19.33
C ARG A 594 -10.23 3.81 20.71
N GLY A 595 -11.07 4.56 21.42
CA GLY A 595 -11.53 4.20 22.76
C GLY A 595 -12.63 3.14 22.81
N THR A 596 -13.34 2.92 21.69
CA THR A 596 -14.55 2.07 21.66
C THR A 596 -14.43 0.86 20.72
N LEU A 597 -14.26 1.12 19.42
CA LEU A 597 -14.34 0.09 18.36
C LEU A 597 -12.98 -0.56 18.06
N PHE A 598 -11.89 0.20 18.18
CA PHE A 598 -10.55 -0.22 17.79
C PHE A 598 -9.57 -0.06 18.94
N GLN A 599 -9.80 -0.83 20.00
CA GLN A 599 -8.91 -0.87 21.17
C GLN A 599 -7.57 -1.53 20.78
N GLY A 600 -6.49 -1.14 21.48
CA GLY A 600 -5.13 -1.61 21.25
C GLY A 600 -4.22 -0.54 20.67
N GLU A 601 -2.93 -0.84 20.60
CA GLU A 601 -1.92 0.06 20.06
C GLU A 601 -1.87 0.02 18.54
N ALA A 602 -1.43 1.12 17.92
CA ALA A 602 -1.12 1.15 16.49
C ALA A 602 0.03 0.18 16.20
N VAL A 603 -0.05 -0.51 15.06
CA VAL A 603 1.00 -1.46 14.64
C VAL A 603 2.37 -0.79 14.70
N PRO A 604 3.41 -1.49 15.17
CA PRO A 604 4.77 -0.99 15.19
C PRO A 604 5.19 -0.44 13.84
N PHE A 605 5.88 0.69 13.86
CA PHE A 605 6.34 1.35 12.65
C PHE A 605 7.80 0.98 12.43
N VAL A 606 8.01 -0.11 11.74
CA VAL A 606 9.32 -0.52 11.24
C VAL A 606 9.27 -0.37 9.72
N MET A 607 10.09 0.51 9.17
CA MET A 607 10.06 0.82 7.75
C MET A 607 11.46 1.21 7.26
N GLU A 608 11.82 0.69 6.10
CA GLU A 608 12.99 1.13 5.36
C GLU A 608 12.72 2.47 4.66
N LEU A 609 13.73 3.33 4.60
CA LEU A 609 13.71 4.56 3.81
C LEU A 609 14.47 4.33 2.51
N PRO A 610 13.78 4.01 1.39
CA PRO A 610 14.44 3.73 0.11
C PRO A 610 15.14 4.98 -0.41
N ASN A 611 16.22 4.81 -1.17
CA ASN A 611 16.87 5.92 -1.87
C ASN A 611 15.90 6.62 -2.83
N TYR A 612 16.05 7.94 -3.04
CA TYR A 612 15.26 8.67 -4.01
C TYR A 612 15.62 8.23 -5.43
N ARG A 613 14.63 7.69 -6.14
CA ARG A 613 14.75 7.26 -7.53
C ARG A 613 13.72 7.95 -8.41
N MET A 614 14.08 8.20 -9.66
CA MET A 614 13.12 8.71 -10.64
C MET A 614 12.34 7.54 -11.23
N PRO A 615 11.00 7.57 -11.22
CA PRO A 615 10.19 6.50 -11.75
C PRO A 615 10.33 6.38 -13.27
N GLY A 616 10.29 5.15 -13.79
CA GLY A 616 10.32 4.90 -15.22
C GLY A 616 9.02 5.32 -15.91
N ALA A 617 9.10 6.14 -16.95
CA ALA A 617 7.92 6.69 -17.66
C ALA A 617 6.94 5.60 -18.16
N LYS A 618 7.45 4.45 -18.61
CA LYS A 618 6.61 3.31 -19.03
C LYS A 618 5.80 2.74 -17.90
N ASN A 619 6.42 2.54 -16.72
CA ASN A 619 5.76 1.97 -15.54
C ASN A 619 4.68 2.91 -15.02
N VAL A 620 4.97 4.22 -14.95
CA VAL A 620 3.98 5.23 -14.58
C VAL A 620 2.81 5.22 -15.57
N GLY A 621 3.08 5.14 -16.87
CA GLY A 621 2.04 5.05 -17.90
C GLY A 621 1.12 3.84 -17.76
N HIS A 622 1.68 2.65 -17.53
CA HIS A 622 0.90 1.43 -17.28
C HIS A 622 0.07 1.55 -15.99
N LEU A 623 0.67 2.01 -14.90
CA LEU A 623 -0.03 2.19 -13.63
C LEU A 623 -1.20 3.18 -13.75
N LEU A 624 -1.00 4.29 -14.47
CA LEU A 624 -2.07 5.27 -14.74
C LEU A 624 -3.19 4.67 -15.56
N TRP A 625 -2.86 3.88 -16.60
CA TRP A 625 -3.87 3.21 -17.41
C TRP A 625 -4.69 2.21 -16.60
N ASP A 626 -4.04 1.39 -15.78
CA ASP A 626 -4.71 0.42 -14.93
C ASP A 626 -5.64 1.10 -13.92
N LYS A 627 -5.17 2.18 -13.27
CA LYS A 627 -5.98 2.97 -12.33
C LYS A 627 -7.15 3.67 -13.02
N ALA A 628 -6.92 4.24 -14.22
CA ALA A 628 -7.97 4.89 -15.01
C ALA A 628 -9.02 3.89 -15.49
N LYS A 629 -8.60 2.72 -15.98
CA LYS A 629 -9.47 1.62 -16.42
C LYS A 629 -10.32 1.09 -15.26
N ASP A 630 -9.69 0.84 -14.12
CA ASP A 630 -10.37 0.35 -12.92
C ASP A 630 -11.39 1.37 -12.39
N PHE A 631 -11.04 2.66 -12.39
CA PHE A 631 -11.98 3.74 -12.06
C PHE A 631 -13.15 3.81 -13.03
N LEU A 632 -12.88 3.79 -14.35
CA LEU A 632 -13.92 3.81 -15.39
C LEU A 632 -14.90 2.64 -15.24
N GLN A 633 -14.39 1.42 -15.13
CA GLN A 633 -15.24 0.23 -15.00
C GLN A 633 -16.14 0.30 -13.76
N ARG A 634 -15.61 0.77 -12.63
CA ARG A 634 -16.35 0.82 -11.36
C ARG A 634 -17.29 2.00 -11.27
N ALA A 635 -16.81 3.20 -11.60
CA ALA A 635 -17.58 4.41 -11.54
C ALA A 635 -18.70 4.39 -12.58
N PHE A 636 -18.41 3.98 -13.82
CA PHE A 636 -19.38 3.91 -14.88
C PHE A 636 -20.56 3.01 -14.51
N THR A 637 -20.32 1.78 -14.06
CA THR A 637 -21.40 0.84 -13.74
C THR A 637 -22.29 1.33 -12.60
N VAL A 638 -21.68 1.75 -11.49
CA VAL A 638 -22.43 2.14 -10.28
C VAL A 638 -23.13 3.49 -10.48
N ILE A 639 -22.40 4.49 -11.01
CA ILE A 639 -22.97 5.84 -11.16
C ILE A 639 -24.00 5.86 -12.29
N PHE A 640 -23.74 5.17 -13.41
CA PHE A 640 -24.69 5.07 -14.51
C PHE A 640 -26.03 4.47 -14.06
N MET A 641 -26.00 3.31 -13.38
CA MET A 641 -27.22 2.70 -12.86
C MET A 641 -27.96 3.62 -11.88
N ALA A 642 -27.22 4.27 -11.03
CA ALA A 642 -27.78 5.16 -10.04
C ALA A 642 -28.35 6.45 -10.69
N THR A 643 -27.73 6.98 -11.75
CA THR A 643 -28.26 8.14 -12.51
C THR A 643 -29.55 7.79 -13.21
N LEU A 644 -29.65 6.60 -13.81
CA LEU A 644 -30.90 6.13 -14.40
C LEU A 644 -32.04 6.04 -13.38
N VAL A 645 -31.74 5.55 -12.17
CA VAL A 645 -32.74 5.49 -11.09
C VAL A 645 -33.19 6.89 -10.68
N ILE A 646 -32.26 7.83 -10.52
CA ILE A 646 -32.62 9.23 -10.17
C ILE A 646 -33.42 9.89 -11.30
N TRP A 647 -32.95 9.73 -12.56
CA TRP A 647 -33.71 10.24 -13.71
C TRP A 647 -35.14 9.73 -13.69
N PHE A 648 -35.37 8.42 -13.48
CA PHE A 648 -36.69 7.83 -13.39
C PHE A 648 -37.51 8.47 -12.25
N LEU A 649 -36.93 8.62 -11.06
CA LEU A 649 -37.61 9.22 -9.91
C LEU A 649 -37.90 10.71 -10.08
N GLN A 650 -37.15 11.43 -10.89
CA GLN A 650 -37.35 12.85 -11.19
C GLN A 650 -38.38 13.08 -12.30
N THR A 651 -38.45 12.15 -13.28
CA THR A 651 -39.26 12.33 -14.47
C THR A 651 -40.69 11.87 -14.26
N PHE A 652 -40.90 10.87 -13.39
CA PHE A 652 -42.23 10.26 -13.22
C PHE A 652 -42.90 10.62 -11.90
N ASP A 653 -44.24 10.71 -11.94
CA ASP A 653 -45.12 10.82 -10.76
C ASP A 653 -45.44 9.43 -10.17
N LEU A 654 -46.21 9.38 -9.06
CA LEU A 654 -46.66 8.11 -8.44
C LEU A 654 -47.56 7.26 -9.33
N HIS A 655 -48.13 7.83 -10.38
CA HIS A 655 -48.99 7.14 -11.35
C HIS A 655 -48.22 6.75 -12.63
N LEU A 656 -46.90 6.90 -12.64
CA LEU A 656 -46.01 6.64 -13.78
C LEU A 656 -46.30 7.52 -15.01
N ASN A 657 -46.93 8.69 -14.81
CA ASN A 657 -47.03 9.72 -15.83
C ASN A 657 -45.82 10.66 -15.75
N ILE A 658 -45.50 11.36 -16.84
CA ILE A 658 -44.48 12.39 -16.82
C ILE A 658 -44.94 13.51 -15.87
N ALA A 659 -44.17 13.82 -14.85
CA ALA A 659 -44.48 14.90 -13.91
C ALA A 659 -44.57 16.24 -14.65
N ALA A 660 -45.73 16.92 -14.55
CA ALA A 660 -45.92 18.24 -15.16
C ALA A 660 -45.12 19.31 -14.41
N ASP A 661 -45.01 19.19 -13.09
CA ASP A 661 -44.19 20.04 -12.21
C ASP A 661 -43.16 19.19 -11.45
N SER A 662 -41.97 19.71 -11.21
CA SER A 662 -40.92 19.05 -10.41
C SER A 662 -41.39 18.64 -9.01
N LYS A 663 -42.40 19.29 -8.45
CA LYS A 663 -43.00 18.95 -7.16
C LYS A 663 -43.73 17.62 -7.12
N ASP A 664 -44.30 17.20 -8.25
CA ASP A 664 -45.14 16.02 -8.34
C ASP A 664 -44.32 14.76 -8.64
N SER A 665 -43.01 14.91 -8.85
CA SER A 665 -42.10 13.79 -9.07
C SER A 665 -41.96 12.90 -7.82
N ILE A 666 -41.78 11.60 -8.03
CA ILE A 666 -41.56 10.61 -6.97
C ILE A 666 -40.44 11.06 -6.04
N LEU A 667 -39.35 11.63 -6.61
CA LEU A 667 -38.20 12.12 -5.85
C LEU A 667 -38.57 13.30 -4.95
N ALA A 668 -39.34 14.27 -5.46
CA ALA A 668 -39.77 15.43 -4.69
C ALA A 668 -40.70 15.05 -3.54
N LEU A 669 -41.60 14.11 -3.75
CA LEU A 669 -42.48 13.59 -2.71
C LEU A 669 -41.71 12.83 -1.62
N ALA A 670 -40.74 11.98 -2.01
CA ALA A 670 -39.88 11.29 -1.08
C ALA A 670 -39.00 12.29 -0.28
N ALA A 671 -38.44 13.30 -0.95
CA ALA A 671 -37.66 14.37 -0.33
C ALA A 671 -38.49 15.23 0.62
N GLY A 672 -39.75 15.54 0.24
CA GLY A 672 -40.71 16.27 1.07
C GLY A 672 -41.01 15.53 2.37
N SER A 673 -41.13 14.20 2.32
CA SER A 673 -41.33 13.39 3.54
C SER A 673 -40.12 13.40 4.48
N LEU A 674 -38.90 13.67 3.97
CA LEU A 674 -37.69 13.79 4.77
C LEU A 674 -37.42 15.21 5.25
N ALA A 675 -38.08 16.22 4.68
CA ALA A 675 -37.84 17.62 4.98
C ALA A 675 -38.07 17.97 6.47
N PHE A 676 -38.99 17.28 7.15
CA PHE A 676 -39.22 17.46 8.58
C PHE A 676 -38.00 17.14 9.45
N LEU A 677 -37.14 16.22 9.02
CA LEU A 677 -35.90 15.88 9.74
C LEU A 677 -34.89 17.04 9.72
N PHE A 678 -34.97 17.91 8.72
CA PHE A 678 -34.07 19.03 8.53
C PHE A 678 -34.62 20.35 9.10
N ALA A 679 -35.90 20.38 9.47
CA ALA A 679 -36.55 21.57 10.05
C ALA A 679 -35.85 22.09 11.32
N PRO A 680 -35.36 21.22 12.28
CA PRO A 680 -34.67 21.70 13.49
C PRO A 680 -33.31 22.36 13.21
N MET A 681 -32.78 22.22 11.99
CA MET A 681 -31.51 22.78 11.53
C MET A 681 -31.68 24.01 10.63
N GLY A 682 -32.95 24.43 10.44
CA GLY A 682 -33.30 25.68 9.72
C GLY A 682 -33.36 25.55 8.20
N PHE A 683 -33.31 24.32 7.62
CA PHE A 683 -33.41 24.09 6.18
C PHE A 683 -34.37 22.94 5.78
N GLY A 684 -35.54 22.91 6.44
CA GLY A 684 -36.61 21.94 6.20
C GLY A 684 -37.45 22.20 4.94
N ASP A 685 -36.81 22.49 3.81
CA ASP A 685 -37.48 22.70 2.51
C ASP A 685 -37.32 21.44 1.62
N TRP A 686 -38.37 21.02 0.90
CA TRP A 686 -38.34 19.85 0.04
C TRP A 686 -37.30 19.98 -1.09
N ARG A 687 -37.04 21.17 -1.63
CA ARG A 687 -36.06 21.44 -2.68
C ARG A 687 -34.66 21.19 -2.18
N ILE A 688 -34.36 21.60 -0.94
CA ILE A 688 -33.07 21.33 -0.30
C ILE A 688 -32.92 19.84 -0.04
N SER A 689 -33.97 19.18 0.47
CA SER A 689 -33.95 17.73 0.69
C SER A 689 -33.72 16.96 -0.61
N THR A 690 -34.36 17.38 -1.73
CA THR A 690 -34.12 16.82 -3.07
C THR A 690 -32.66 16.99 -3.48
N ALA A 691 -32.08 18.16 -3.29
CA ALA A 691 -30.68 18.42 -3.62
C ALA A 691 -29.70 17.58 -2.75
N LEU A 692 -30.03 17.31 -1.50
CA LEU A 692 -29.23 16.44 -0.65
C LEU A 692 -29.29 14.98 -1.08
N ILE A 693 -30.44 14.49 -1.57
CA ILE A 693 -30.60 13.14 -2.12
C ILE A 693 -29.84 13.01 -3.43
N THR A 694 -29.94 13.97 -4.35
CA THR A 694 -29.14 13.96 -5.59
C THR A 694 -27.63 14.09 -5.28
N GLY A 695 -27.24 14.87 -4.28
CA GLY A 695 -25.88 14.99 -3.80
C GLY A 695 -25.31 13.74 -3.11
N PHE A 696 -26.15 12.75 -2.79
CA PHE A 696 -25.69 11.42 -2.40
C PHE A 696 -25.12 10.66 -3.61
N MET A 697 -25.63 10.89 -4.80
CA MET A 697 -25.11 10.31 -6.03
C MET A 697 -23.73 10.89 -6.35
N ALA A 698 -23.71 12.21 -6.54
CA ALA A 698 -22.52 12.98 -6.82
C ALA A 698 -22.63 14.32 -6.10
N LYS A 699 -21.62 14.69 -5.32
CA LYS A 699 -21.69 15.87 -4.43
C LYS A 699 -21.97 17.18 -5.18
N GLU A 700 -21.41 17.34 -6.34
CA GLU A 700 -21.61 18.48 -7.23
C GLU A 700 -23.06 18.65 -7.69
N SER A 701 -23.83 17.57 -7.76
CA SER A 701 -25.25 17.62 -8.13
C SER A 701 -26.11 18.41 -7.14
N VAL A 702 -25.65 18.65 -5.90
CA VAL A 702 -26.32 19.54 -4.96
C VAL A 702 -26.52 20.92 -5.56
N VAL A 703 -25.45 21.51 -6.13
CA VAL A 703 -25.50 22.86 -6.67
C VAL A 703 -26.37 22.94 -7.92
N SER A 704 -26.20 22.01 -8.86
CA SER A 704 -27.02 21.99 -10.07
C SER A 704 -28.50 21.79 -9.77
N THR A 705 -28.84 20.87 -8.85
CA THR A 705 -30.24 20.68 -8.43
C THR A 705 -30.84 21.93 -7.77
N LEU A 706 -30.08 22.59 -6.88
CA LEU A 706 -30.53 23.85 -6.25
C LEU A 706 -30.71 24.95 -7.29
N SER A 707 -29.79 25.07 -8.26
CA SER A 707 -29.89 26.06 -9.33
C SER A 707 -31.11 25.86 -10.22
N VAL A 708 -31.46 24.59 -10.52
CA VAL A 708 -32.67 24.25 -11.28
C VAL A 708 -33.94 24.51 -10.47
N LEU A 709 -34.01 24.09 -9.20
CA LEU A 709 -35.21 24.17 -8.38
C LEU A 709 -35.50 25.58 -7.86
N PHE A 710 -34.52 26.45 -7.67
CA PHE A 710 -34.66 27.82 -7.23
C PHE A 710 -34.58 28.84 -8.36
N GLY A 711 -34.00 28.51 -9.49
CA GLY A 711 -33.85 29.40 -10.66
C GLY A 711 -32.89 30.57 -10.47
N SER A 712 -32.74 31.08 -9.26
CA SER A 712 -31.82 32.15 -8.92
C SER A 712 -31.31 32.09 -7.47
N THR A 713 -30.14 32.65 -7.24
CA THR A 713 -29.56 32.79 -5.89
C THR A 713 -30.43 33.67 -4.96
N GLY A 714 -31.14 34.66 -5.51
CA GLY A 714 -32.08 35.49 -4.78
C GLY A 714 -33.26 34.68 -4.20
N ALA A 715 -33.82 33.75 -4.97
CA ALA A 715 -34.86 32.86 -4.48
C ALA A 715 -34.37 31.94 -3.35
N LEU A 716 -33.14 31.49 -3.41
CA LEU A 716 -32.53 30.70 -2.34
C LEU A 716 -32.37 31.52 -1.04
N GLN A 717 -32.00 32.79 -1.15
CA GLN A 717 -31.87 33.72 -0.01
C GLN A 717 -33.19 34.07 0.66
N THR A 718 -34.34 33.87 0.00
CA THR A 718 -35.68 34.04 0.64
C THR A 718 -36.04 32.86 1.53
N VAL A 719 -35.45 31.68 1.28
CA VAL A 719 -35.77 30.44 2.02
C VAL A 719 -34.73 30.15 3.11
N LEU A 720 -33.45 30.48 2.86
CA LEU A 720 -32.36 30.26 3.79
C LEU A 720 -31.85 31.58 4.38
N THR A 721 -31.67 31.61 5.69
CA THR A 721 -30.88 32.62 6.38
C THR A 721 -29.38 32.30 6.31
N PRO A 722 -28.48 33.26 6.56
CA PRO A 722 -27.05 32.97 6.65
C PRO A 722 -26.71 31.88 7.68
N LEU A 723 -27.44 31.83 8.79
CA LEU A 723 -27.27 30.80 9.81
C LEU A 723 -27.71 29.39 9.30
N SER A 724 -28.87 29.33 8.63
CA SER A 724 -29.36 28.11 8.02
C SER A 724 -28.39 27.62 6.91
N ALA A 725 -27.82 28.53 6.14
CA ALA A 725 -26.83 28.25 5.11
C ALA A 725 -25.52 27.69 5.72
N ALA A 726 -25.08 28.27 6.86
CA ALA A 726 -23.91 27.73 7.59
C ALA A 726 -24.20 26.33 8.14
N SER A 727 -25.37 26.08 8.70
CA SER A 727 -25.81 24.77 9.17
C SER A 727 -25.84 23.74 8.02
N LEU A 728 -26.41 24.12 6.87
CA LEU A 728 -26.44 23.27 5.67
C LEU A 728 -25.05 22.99 5.12
N LEU A 729 -24.13 23.95 5.14
CA LEU A 729 -22.74 23.74 4.76
C LEU A 729 -22.04 22.71 5.64
N VAL A 730 -22.26 22.77 6.96
CA VAL A 730 -21.71 21.79 7.92
C VAL A 730 -22.34 20.41 7.67
N PHE A 731 -23.64 20.36 7.37
CA PHE A 731 -24.29 19.10 6.98
C PHE A 731 -23.68 18.54 5.70
N CYS A 732 -23.52 19.35 4.65
CA CYS A 732 -22.90 18.95 3.38
C CYS A 732 -21.44 18.51 3.52
N LEU A 733 -20.70 19.08 4.48
CA LEU A 733 -19.35 18.65 4.80
C LEU A 733 -19.30 17.22 5.32
N LEU A 734 -20.23 16.84 6.21
CA LEU A 734 -20.12 15.64 7.03
C LEU A 734 -21.03 14.48 6.60
N TYR A 735 -22.14 14.76 5.86
CA TYR A 735 -23.09 13.72 5.51
C TYR A 735 -22.48 12.69 4.53
N THR A 736 -23.13 11.55 4.41
CA THR A 736 -22.68 10.37 3.69
C THR A 736 -21.84 10.67 2.43
N PRO A 737 -20.76 9.93 2.15
CA PRO A 737 -19.98 10.09 0.93
C PRO A 737 -20.82 9.69 -0.31
N CYS A 738 -20.34 10.00 -1.50
CA CYS A 738 -21.01 9.65 -2.76
C CYS A 738 -21.14 8.12 -2.92
N VAL A 739 -22.09 7.69 -3.76
CA VAL A 739 -22.37 6.26 -4.02
C VAL A 739 -21.13 5.50 -4.46
N ALA A 740 -20.26 6.09 -5.29
CA ALA A 740 -18.99 5.50 -5.72
C ALA A 740 -18.05 5.22 -4.53
N ALA A 741 -17.97 6.13 -3.57
CA ALA A 741 -17.17 5.93 -2.37
C ALA A 741 -17.74 4.83 -1.48
N ILE A 742 -19.06 4.76 -1.33
CA ILE A 742 -19.74 3.70 -0.57
C ILE A 742 -19.54 2.34 -1.24
N ALA A 743 -19.63 2.26 -2.57
CA ALA A 743 -19.32 1.04 -3.30
C ALA A 743 -17.89 0.56 -3.06
N SER A 744 -16.92 1.50 -3.01
CA SER A 744 -15.52 1.20 -2.68
C SER A 744 -15.38 0.72 -1.22
N ILE A 745 -16.01 1.39 -0.26
CA ILE A 745 -16.02 0.97 1.16
C ILE A 745 -16.66 -0.42 1.30
N ARG A 746 -17.77 -0.68 0.60
CA ARG A 746 -18.44 -2.00 0.60
C ARG A 746 -17.50 -3.10 0.10
N ARG A 747 -16.71 -2.82 -0.91
CA ARG A 747 -15.75 -3.78 -1.47
C ARG A 747 -14.60 -4.06 -0.49
N GLU A 748 -14.08 -3.03 0.19
CA GLU A 748 -12.94 -3.16 1.11
C GLU A 748 -13.31 -3.72 2.49
N LEU A 749 -14.47 -3.36 3.02
CA LEU A 749 -14.88 -3.71 4.38
C LEU A 749 -16.16 -4.57 4.46
N GLY A 750 -16.86 -4.73 3.34
CA GLY A 750 -18.15 -5.44 3.29
C GLY A 750 -19.38 -4.58 3.56
N GLY A 751 -20.58 -5.16 3.30
CA GLY A 751 -21.85 -4.43 3.33
C GLY A 751 -22.20 -3.83 4.70
N LYS A 752 -21.91 -4.54 5.79
CA LYS A 752 -22.21 -4.08 7.16
C LYS A 752 -21.51 -2.75 7.48
N TRP A 753 -20.23 -2.63 7.12
CA TRP A 753 -19.45 -1.42 7.34
C TRP A 753 -19.86 -0.28 6.41
N ALA A 754 -20.27 -0.58 5.17
CA ALA A 754 -20.79 0.44 4.27
C ALA A 754 -22.07 1.07 4.82
N VAL A 755 -23.01 0.28 5.33
CA VAL A 755 -24.22 0.78 5.99
C VAL A 755 -23.87 1.58 7.26
N PHE A 756 -22.93 1.10 8.06
CA PHE A 756 -22.45 1.81 9.26
C PHE A 756 -21.91 3.21 8.91
N VAL A 757 -21.12 3.34 7.81
CA VAL A 757 -20.60 4.63 7.35
C VAL A 757 -21.75 5.55 6.92
N VAL A 758 -22.71 5.07 6.11
CA VAL A 758 -23.83 5.88 5.64
C VAL A 758 -24.65 6.42 6.81
N VAL A 759 -25.10 5.53 7.68
CA VAL A 759 -25.94 5.92 8.83
C VAL A 759 -25.15 6.78 9.82
N GLY A 760 -23.94 6.34 10.18
CA GLY A 760 -23.10 7.04 11.15
C GLY A 760 -22.76 8.47 10.71
N GLN A 761 -22.36 8.65 9.45
CA GLN A 761 -22.06 10.00 8.94
C GLN A 761 -23.30 10.89 8.81
N CYS A 762 -24.46 10.36 8.42
CA CYS A 762 -25.71 11.11 8.43
C CYS A 762 -26.07 11.57 9.84
N VAL A 763 -25.90 10.71 10.85
CA VAL A 763 -26.19 11.07 12.26
C VAL A 763 -25.19 12.15 12.76
N ILE A 764 -23.90 11.98 12.47
CA ILE A 764 -22.88 12.98 12.86
C ILE A 764 -23.15 14.31 12.17
N ALA A 765 -23.46 14.30 10.87
CA ALA A 765 -23.79 15.49 10.11
C ALA A 765 -25.02 16.21 10.68
N TRP A 766 -26.05 15.43 11.05
CA TRP A 766 -27.28 15.95 11.67
C TRP A 766 -26.99 16.62 13.01
N ILE A 767 -26.26 15.95 13.88
CA ILE A 767 -25.88 16.50 15.21
C ILE A 767 -25.04 17.76 15.05
N ALA A 768 -24.01 17.73 14.18
CA ALA A 768 -23.15 18.90 13.99
C ALA A 768 -23.90 20.09 13.41
N ALA A 769 -24.75 19.89 12.40
CA ALA A 769 -25.56 20.93 11.80
C ALA A 769 -26.60 21.49 12.81
N PHE A 770 -27.23 20.61 13.58
CA PHE A 770 -28.15 21.00 14.65
C PHE A 770 -27.45 21.87 15.71
N VAL A 771 -26.28 21.47 16.18
CA VAL A 771 -25.50 22.25 17.16
C VAL A 771 -25.13 23.62 16.59
N VAL A 772 -24.63 23.67 15.33
CA VAL A 772 -24.30 24.95 14.67
C VAL A 772 -25.52 25.88 14.59
N TYR A 773 -26.67 25.34 14.21
CA TYR A 773 -27.89 26.14 14.11
C TYR A 773 -28.38 26.63 15.47
N GLN A 774 -28.50 25.73 16.47
CA GLN A 774 -29.00 26.08 17.78
C GLN A 774 -28.07 27.05 18.55
N VAL A 775 -26.76 26.77 18.50
CA VAL A 775 -25.76 27.65 19.13
C VAL A 775 -25.73 29.00 18.41
N GLY A 776 -25.75 29.02 17.08
CA GLY A 776 -25.79 30.25 16.30
C GLY A 776 -27.06 31.11 16.62
N HIS A 777 -28.20 30.44 16.83
CA HIS A 777 -29.45 31.12 17.19
C HIS A 777 -29.41 31.77 18.59
N LEU A 778 -28.49 31.34 19.46
CA LEU A 778 -28.30 31.97 20.78
C LEU A 778 -27.50 33.28 20.71
N PHE A 779 -26.75 33.49 19.61
CA PHE A 779 -25.88 34.67 19.44
C PHE A 779 -26.42 35.68 18.43
N ILE A 780 -27.49 35.37 17.72
CA ILE A 780 -28.20 36.22 16.79
C ILE A 780 -29.57 36.59 17.39
#